data_c5a47c824beeda329fc4446776aefeb7
#
_entry.id   c5a47c824beeda329fc4446776aefeb7
#
_cell.length_a   1.000
_cell.length_b   1.000
_cell.length_c   1.000
_cell.angle_alpha   90.00
_cell.angle_beta   90.00
_cell.angle_gamma   90.00
#
_symmetry.space_group_name_H-M   'P 1'
#
loop_
_entity.id
_entity.type
_entity.pdbx_description
1 polymer ?
#
loop_
_entity_poly.entity_id
_entity_poly.type
_entity_poly.pdbx_seq_one_letter_code
_entity_poly.pdbx_strand_id
1 'polypeptide(L)'
;MIRRIITVLLLVLSVDLSGSIPDGTIKGKVSDSKTGDPLPGVYVIYGNNLGTTTGTDGTYQFSTPAGKLVITFQFVGYEPATKEVNVKEAESVEIDVFLEMSLREIDQIVVSANKTEQKVAELSVSMDIIKTSFLSDNHINDAQELINTTPGIEVMDGQVSVRGGSGFSYGAGSRVLALIDGLPMISADAGSIRWQFLPLENLSQVEIIKGASSVLYGSSALNGVINFRTADASNIPSIQFFTEAGFYCKPRNKNWIWSSTPTKFSSASFSLLQKFGKTDIGLSASVFIDEGYRKLNDDLLERVNLKIKHFSGKVEGLNYGLNISTGLNVKRDFLLWENADSGALKQSPSTANEFHGTFLAIDPFISYKKSDRYIHDFRMRIQSSTNRLPASQQNNSNALSVYSEYQLWYHLADFIDITGGLSENYSTVKSNFFGDHNALNLAGFTQAEAKPFERFKAVAGVRIESYSLDRIHDKIVPIFRAGVNWQAAEFTFLRASFGQGYRYPSIAEKYASTTMGSIKIIPNPDIVPESGWSTEAGVKQGLMFGKITGEADLSFFFLQNKDMIEFQFGLYPEGEGFRATNVEQSRVYGSEIEFSLVRTFGEFKTSVSGGYTFTYPVEFNSLTNKNTDIYLKYRRKHSGVLSINGTWRKIDAGLNLYARSKVLNIDDVFLTTSILQGFNEYWQGHNTGYAMLDANMGYKLGEKFTISLTVKNLTNTEYMGRPGDIQPQRNFSLRLAGKF
;
A
#
# COMPACT_ATOMS: atom_id res chain seq x y z
N MET A 1 -15.84 23.31 -18.54
CA MET A 1 -14.62 22.96 -17.82
C MET A 1 -13.65 22.14 -18.68
N ILE A 2 -14.10 21.08 -19.34
CA ILE A 2 -13.29 20.21 -20.24
C ILE A 2 -12.56 20.99 -21.37
N ARG A 3 -13.14 22.06 -21.93
CA ARG A 3 -12.52 22.91 -22.97
C ARG A 3 -11.27 23.69 -22.51
N ARG A 4 -11.11 23.96 -21.20
CA ARG A 4 -9.94 24.70 -20.67
C ARG A 4 -8.75 23.77 -20.36
N ILE A 5 -8.99 22.50 -20.11
CA ILE A 5 -7.94 21.50 -19.83
C ILE A 5 -7.22 21.10 -21.12
N ILE A 6 -7.94 21.00 -22.24
CA ILE A 6 -7.36 20.67 -23.56
C ILE A 6 -6.43 21.80 -24.06
N THR A 7 -6.71 23.06 -23.72
CA THR A 7 -5.88 24.21 -24.13
C THR A 7 -4.54 24.27 -23.40
N VAL A 8 -4.47 23.78 -22.17
CA VAL A 8 -3.21 23.70 -21.40
C VAL A 8 -2.34 22.54 -21.88
N LEU A 9 -2.94 21.42 -22.32
CA LEU A 9 -2.21 20.27 -22.85
C LEU A 9 -1.54 20.52 -24.21
N LEU A 10 -2.08 21.43 -25.02
CA LEU A 10 -1.54 21.77 -26.35
C LEU A 10 -0.41 22.81 -26.33
N LEU A 11 -0.22 23.52 -25.21
CA LEU A 11 0.83 24.54 -25.09
C LEU A 11 2.19 24.01 -24.65
N VAL A 12 2.29 22.72 -24.27
CA VAL A 12 3.55 22.07 -23.80
C VAL A 12 4.31 21.37 -24.93
N LEU A 13 3.76 21.30 -26.14
CA LEU A 13 4.29 20.49 -27.25
C LEU A 13 5.27 21.19 -28.21
N SER A 14 5.78 22.39 -27.87
CA SER A 14 6.78 23.07 -28.70
C SER A 14 8.09 23.32 -27.93
N VAL A 15 8.90 22.28 -27.77
CA VAL A 15 10.32 22.42 -27.45
C VAL A 15 11.14 21.67 -28.50
N ASP A 16 11.79 22.48 -29.35
CA ASP A 16 12.74 21.98 -30.33
C ASP A 16 14.01 21.42 -29.64
N LEU A 17 14.33 20.17 -29.95
CA LEU A 17 15.60 19.52 -29.60
C LEU A 17 16.50 19.41 -30.85
N SER A 18 17.48 20.24 -30.91
CA SER A 18 18.56 20.08 -31.92
C SER A 18 19.93 20.17 -31.25
N GLY A 19 20.72 19.14 -31.40
CA GLY A 19 22.13 19.11 -31.04
C GLY A 19 22.73 17.70 -31.13
N SER A 20 23.21 17.27 -32.29
CA SER A 20 23.95 16.02 -32.46
C SER A 20 25.45 16.26 -32.32
N ILE A 21 26.08 15.61 -31.35
CA ILE A 21 27.54 15.47 -31.21
C ILE A 21 27.92 14.09 -31.74
N PRO A 22 29.06 13.92 -32.42
CA PRO A 22 29.47 12.61 -32.98
C PRO A 22 29.80 11.63 -31.84
N ASP A 23 29.15 10.48 -31.88
CA ASP A 23 29.15 9.47 -30.82
C ASP A 23 30.26 8.45 -30.97
N GLY A 24 30.88 8.02 -29.87
CA GLY A 24 31.65 6.79 -29.80
C GLY A 24 30.72 5.56 -29.58
N THR A 25 31.21 4.36 -29.83
CA THR A 25 30.45 3.12 -29.64
C THR A 25 31.04 2.29 -28.51
N ILE A 26 30.20 1.82 -27.60
CA ILE A 26 30.58 0.82 -26.59
C ILE A 26 29.86 -0.49 -26.90
N LYS A 27 30.60 -1.57 -26.91
CA LYS A 27 30.09 -2.94 -27.11
C LYS A 27 30.78 -3.90 -26.14
N GLY A 28 30.21 -5.06 -25.94
CA GLY A 28 30.80 -6.11 -25.13
C GLY A 28 29.83 -7.23 -24.83
N LYS A 29 30.24 -8.12 -23.96
CA LYS A 29 29.45 -9.26 -23.51
C LYS A 29 29.35 -9.30 -22.00
N VAL A 30 28.15 -9.63 -21.49
CA VAL A 30 27.93 -9.88 -20.07
C VAL A 30 27.70 -11.36 -19.85
N SER A 31 28.45 -11.94 -18.92
CA SER A 31 28.43 -13.38 -18.61
C SER A 31 28.36 -13.60 -17.08
N ASP A 32 27.86 -14.77 -16.70
CA ASP A 32 27.94 -15.24 -15.31
C ASP A 32 29.39 -15.52 -14.93
N SER A 33 29.85 -15.01 -13.78
CA SER A 33 31.24 -15.12 -13.33
C SER A 33 31.67 -16.54 -12.98
N LYS A 34 30.72 -17.43 -12.61
CA LYS A 34 31.00 -18.81 -12.20
C LYS A 34 30.86 -19.81 -13.37
N THR A 35 29.83 -19.61 -14.18
CA THR A 35 29.54 -20.57 -15.28
C THR A 35 30.07 -20.14 -16.64
N GLY A 36 30.37 -18.83 -16.82
CA GLY A 36 30.74 -18.25 -18.10
C GLY A 36 29.58 -18.18 -19.10
N ASP A 37 28.38 -18.59 -18.70
CA ASP A 37 27.20 -18.52 -19.55
C ASP A 37 26.87 -17.09 -19.90
N PRO A 38 26.46 -16.76 -21.13
CA PRO A 38 26.01 -15.44 -21.49
C PRO A 38 24.73 -15.09 -20.73
N LEU A 39 24.63 -13.83 -20.25
CA LEU A 39 23.47 -13.32 -19.53
C LEU A 39 22.61 -12.44 -20.46
N PRO A 40 21.52 -12.97 -21.03
CA PRO A 40 20.59 -12.18 -21.84
C PRO A 40 19.68 -11.34 -20.97
N GLY A 41 19.40 -10.10 -21.44
CA GLY A 41 18.47 -9.20 -20.74
C GLY A 41 19.08 -8.44 -19.56
N VAL A 42 20.41 -8.39 -19.44
CA VAL A 42 21.10 -7.51 -18.48
C VAL A 42 20.84 -6.06 -18.86
N TYR A 43 20.38 -5.26 -17.92
CA TYR A 43 20.27 -3.83 -18.11
C TYR A 43 21.65 -3.18 -18.06
N VAL A 44 22.02 -2.53 -19.16
CA VAL A 44 23.27 -1.77 -19.30
C VAL A 44 22.90 -0.30 -19.22
N ILE A 45 23.08 0.30 -18.04
CA ILE A 45 22.68 1.68 -17.74
C ILE A 45 23.92 2.57 -17.88
N TYR A 46 23.83 3.65 -18.64
CA TYR A 46 24.93 4.55 -18.89
C TYR A 46 24.50 6.02 -18.93
N GLY A 47 25.45 6.90 -18.72
CA GLY A 47 25.25 8.35 -18.73
C GLY A 47 24.13 8.77 -17.77
N ASN A 48 23.18 9.53 -18.26
CA ASN A 48 22.04 10.03 -17.47
C ASN A 48 20.86 9.02 -17.47
N ASN A 49 21.08 7.77 -17.02
CA ASN A 49 20.08 6.68 -17.02
C ASN A 49 19.58 6.26 -18.41
N LEU A 50 20.33 6.51 -19.47
CA LEU A 50 20.13 5.82 -20.73
C LEU A 50 20.41 4.33 -20.53
N GLY A 51 19.72 3.48 -21.26
CA GLY A 51 19.89 2.04 -21.08
C GLY A 51 19.70 1.26 -22.36
N THR A 52 20.42 0.17 -22.45
CA THR A 52 20.18 -0.93 -23.40
C THR A 52 20.11 -2.25 -22.66
N THR A 53 19.78 -3.33 -23.33
CA THR A 53 19.77 -4.67 -22.74
C THR A 53 20.64 -5.59 -23.56
N THR A 54 21.27 -6.58 -22.91
CA THR A 54 22.01 -7.61 -23.61
C THR A 54 21.07 -8.51 -24.43
N GLY A 55 21.54 -8.88 -25.63
CA GLY A 55 20.88 -9.86 -26.51
C GLY A 55 20.89 -11.28 -25.95
N THR A 56 20.33 -12.22 -26.72
CA THR A 56 20.24 -13.65 -26.35
C THR A 56 21.60 -14.34 -26.15
N ASP A 57 22.65 -13.79 -26.74
CA ASP A 57 24.04 -14.22 -26.62
C ASP A 57 24.84 -13.44 -25.54
N GLY A 58 24.16 -12.58 -24.77
CA GLY A 58 24.75 -11.74 -23.74
C GLY A 58 25.48 -10.50 -24.27
N THR A 59 25.47 -10.25 -25.59
CA THR A 59 26.15 -9.09 -26.19
C THR A 59 25.28 -7.82 -26.04
N TYR A 60 25.97 -6.66 -25.95
CA TYR A 60 25.34 -5.35 -25.94
C TYR A 60 26.13 -4.35 -26.80
N GLN A 61 25.44 -3.35 -27.30
CA GLN A 61 26.04 -2.24 -28.03
C GLN A 61 25.19 -0.99 -27.90
N PHE A 62 25.84 0.17 -27.71
CA PHE A 62 25.20 1.48 -27.71
C PHE A 62 26.17 2.58 -28.12
N SER A 63 25.62 3.71 -28.56
CA SER A 63 26.38 4.92 -28.89
C SER A 63 26.28 5.94 -27.76
N THR A 64 27.35 6.68 -27.50
CA THR A 64 27.45 7.68 -26.45
C THR A 64 28.36 8.83 -26.89
N PRO A 65 28.11 10.08 -26.45
CA PRO A 65 29.03 11.19 -26.64
C PRO A 65 30.41 10.88 -26.05
N ALA A 66 31.44 11.48 -26.63
CA ALA A 66 32.80 11.37 -26.12
C ALA A 66 32.92 11.96 -24.73
N GLY A 67 33.67 11.28 -23.83
CA GLY A 67 33.86 11.70 -22.46
C GLY A 67 33.99 10.55 -21.45
N LYS A 68 34.11 10.88 -20.18
CA LYS A 68 34.06 9.91 -19.09
C LYS A 68 32.63 9.42 -18.91
N LEU A 69 32.44 8.11 -18.92
CA LEU A 69 31.15 7.46 -18.77
C LEU A 69 31.24 6.40 -17.67
N VAL A 70 30.22 6.37 -16.82
CA VAL A 70 30.00 5.30 -15.85
C VAL A 70 28.90 4.41 -16.41
N ILE A 71 29.19 3.10 -16.54
CA ILE A 71 28.26 2.09 -17.04
C ILE A 71 27.95 1.14 -15.90
N THR A 72 26.67 0.97 -15.60
CA THR A 72 26.20 0.03 -14.59
C THR A 72 25.45 -1.13 -15.26
N PHE A 73 25.86 -2.33 -14.97
CA PHE A 73 25.26 -3.56 -15.46
C PHE A 73 24.40 -4.15 -14.35
N GLN A 74 23.12 -4.28 -14.60
CA GLN A 74 22.15 -4.80 -13.62
C GLN A 74 21.38 -5.97 -14.21
N PHE A 75 21.33 -7.05 -13.46
CA PHE A 75 20.56 -8.23 -13.84
C PHE A 75 19.90 -8.84 -12.60
N VAL A 76 18.64 -9.28 -12.75
CA VAL A 76 17.90 -9.90 -11.63
C VAL A 76 18.64 -11.16 -11.17
N GLY A 77 18.95 -11.23 -9.88
CA GLY A 77 19.72 -12.33 -9.31
C GLY A 77 21.24 -12.17 -9.40
N TYR A 78 21.74 -10.98 -9.81
CA TYR A 78 23.19 -10.71 -9.88
C TYR A 78 23.53 -9.37 -9.21
N GLU A 79 24.73 -9.29 -8.61
CA GLU A 79 25.27 -8.03 -8.13
C GLU A 79 25.49 -7.06 -9.31
N PRO A 80 25.20 -5.73 -9.19
CA PRO A 80 25.53 -4.79 -10.22
C PRO A 80 27.03 -4.64 -10.32
N ALA A 81 27.53 -4.66 -11.54
CA ALA A 81 28.87 -4.25 -11.82
C ALA A 81 28.88 -2.83 -12.39
N THR A 82 29.79 -1.99 -11.92
CA THR A 82 30.00 -0.65 -12.46
C THR A 82 31.38 -0.57 -13.10
N LYS A 83 31.44 0.00 -14.32
CA LYS A 83 32.68 0.25 -15.05
C LYS A 83 32.77 1.71 -15.44
N GLU A 84 33.93 2.32 -15.19
CA GLU A 84 34.23 3.65 -15.70
C GLU A 84 35.04 3.51 -17.00
N VAL A 85 34.64 4.24 -18.01
CA VAL A 85 35.30 4.26 -19.31
C VAL A 85 35.41 5.69 -19.82
N ASN A 86 36.49 5.97 -20.50
CA ASN A 86 36.70 7.24 -21.21
C ASN A 86 36.64 6.99 -22.71
N VAL A 87 35.58 7.45 -23.34
CA VAL A 87 35.28 7.22 -24.78
C VAL A 87 35.73 8.43 -25.58
N LYS A 88 36.47 8.23 -26.67
CA LYS A 88 36.84 9.28 -27.61
C LYS A 88 35.87 9.29 -28.79
N GLU A 89 35.84 10.41 -29.51
CA GLU A 89 35.02 10.55 -30.72
C GLU A 89 35.31 9.43 -31.74
N ALA A 90 34.26 8.81 -32.25
CA ALA A 90 34.30 7.70 -33.22
C ALA A 90 35.10 6.46 -32.75
N GLU A 91 35.43 6.33 -31.47
CA GLU A 91 36.11 5.16 -30.88
C GLU A 91 35.12 4.04 -30.61
N SER A 92 35.50 2.80 -30.90
CA SER A 92 34.78 1.60 -30.48
C SER A 92 35.50 0.95 -29.29
N VAL A 93 34.89 0.99 -28.11
CA VAL A 93 35.44 0.40 -26.88
C VAL A 93 34.68 -0.91 -26.60
N GLU A 94 35.45 -1.99 -26.37
CA GLU A 94 34.90 -3.30 -26.01
C GLU A 94 35.09 -3.56 -24.52
N ILE A 95 33.99 -3.88 -23.79
CA ILE A 95 33.99 -4.10 -22.35
C ILE A 95 33.19 -5.35 -22.03
N ASP A 96 33.91 -6.44 -21.71
CA ASP A 96 33.27 -7.65 -21.20
C ASP A 96 33.11 -7.58 -19.70
N VAL A 97 31.96 -8.02 -19.21
CA VAL A 97 31.58 -7.95 -17.79
C VAL A 97 31.16 -9.32 -17.30
N PHE A 98 31.71 -9.72 -16.19
CA PHE A 98 31.30 -10.91 -15.45
C PHE A 98 30.50 -10.48 -14.25
N LEU A 99 29.20 -10.84 -14.18
CA LEU A 99 28.35 -10.57 -13.04
C LEU A 99 28.42 -11.72 -12.03
N GLU A 100 28.54 -11.37 -10.79
CA GLU A 100 28.41 -12.31 -9.68
C GLU A 100 26.93 -12.49 -9.33
N MET A 101 26.49 -13.73 -9.14
CA MET A 101 25.11 -14.02 -8.79
C MET A 101 24.77 -13.40 -7.43
N SER A 102 23.70 -12.63 -7.39
CA SER A 102 23.15 -12.04 -6.17
C SER A 102 21.68 -12.40 -6.04
N LEU A 103 21.23 -12.62 -4.82
CA LEU A 103 19.81 -12.79 -4.49
C LEU A 103 19.16 -11.42 -4.22
N ARG A 104 19.17 -10.55 -5.18
CA ARG A 104 18.82 -9.14 -5.08
C ARG A 104 17.38 -8.83 -4.65
N GLU A 105 16.45 -9.78 -4.71
CA GLU A 105 15.14 -9.56 -4.10
C GLU A 105 15.26 -9.46 -2.58
N ILE A 106 16.25 -10.14 -2.01
CA ILE A 106 16.63 -10.03 -0.57
C ILE A 106 17.26 -8.66 -0.25
N ASP A 107 17.91 -8.03 -1.22
CA ASP A 107 18.62 -6.74 -1.05
C ASP A 107 17.76 -5.50 -1.37
N GLN A 108 16.45 -5.63 -1.51
CA GLN A 108 15.56 -4.46 -1.66
C GLN A 108 15.68 -3.52 -0.48
N ILE A 109 15.80 -2.22 -0.78
CA ILE A 109 15.94 -1.18 0.24
C ILE A 109 14.56 -0.66 0.62
N VAL A 110 14.34 -0.60 1.93
CA VAL A 110 13.12 -0.08 2.55
C VAL A 110 13.47 0.93 3.64
N VAL A 111 12.54 1.79 3.99
CA VAL A 111 12.71 2.82 5.02
C VAL A 111 11.79 2.59 6.20
N SER A 112 10.60 2.02 5.97
CA SER A 112 9.53 2.02 6.98
C SER A 112 9.84 1.18 8.22
N ALA A 113 10.62 0.11 8.12
CA ALA A 113 10.81 -0.80 9.25
C ALA A 113 11.48 -0.14 10.46
N ASN A 114 12.45 0.75 10.23
CA ASN A 114 13.22 1.41 11.29
C ASN A 114 13.38 2.94 11.05
N LYS A 115 12.60 3.51 10.12
CA LYS A 115 12.71 4.92 9.66
C LYS A 115 14.09 5.27 9.08
N THR A 116 14.86 4.28 8.65
CA THR A 116 16.16 4.38 7.98
C THR A 116 16.25 3.39 6.85
N GLU A 117 17.07 3.68 5.83
CA GLU A 117 17.27 2.79 4.69
C GLU A 117 17.93 1.48 5.14
N GLN A 118 17.29 0.35 4.83
CA GLN A 118 17.76 -0.98 5.22
C GLN A 118 17.38 -2.02 4.17
N LYS A 119 18.15 -3.11 4.11
CA LYS A 119 17.82 -4.28 3.31
C LYS A 119 16.68 -5.07 3.96
N VAL A 120 15.71 -5.52 3.16
CA VAL A 120 14.57 -6.31 3.65
C VAL A 120 15.02 -7.57 4.38
N ALA A 121 16.06 -8.24 3.90
CA ALA A 121 16.59 -9.44 4.53
C ALA A 121 17.12 -9.24 5.96
N GLU A 122 17.58 -8.02 6.29
CA GLU A 122 18.15 -7.69 7.60
C GLU A 122 17.10 -7.22 8.62
N LEU A 123 15.83 -7.18 8.23
CA LEU A 123 14.76 -6.73 9.12
C LEU A 123 14.43 -7.79 10.18
N SER A 124 14.10 -7.33 11.37
CA SER A 124 13.62 -8.19 12.46
C SER A 124 12.12 -8.49 12.41
N VAL A 125 11.40 -7.91 11.45
CA VAL A 125 9.93 -8.04 11.25
C VAL A 125 9.61 -8.46 9.82
N SER A 126 8.46 -9.10 9.61
CA SER A 126 7.95 -9.38 8.27
C SER A 126 7.60 -8.10 7.54
N MET A 127 8.02 -8.01 6.28
CA MET A 127 7.76 -6.86 5.43
C MET A 127 7.57 -7.29 3.98
N ASP A 128 6.54 -6.75 3.34
CA ASP A 128 6.27 -6.93 1.92
C ASP A 128 6.51 -5.64 1.16
N ILE A 129 6.89 -5.79 -0.10
CA ILE A 129 7.06 -4.68 -1.03
C ILE A 129 6.23 -4.94 -2.28
N ILE A 130 5.34 -4.01 -2.59
CA ILE A 130 4.63 -4.02 -3.87
C ILE A 130 5.33 -3.06 -4.82
N LYS A 131 5.80 -3.59 -5.95
CA LYS A 131 6.44 -2.82 -7.03
C LYS A 131 5.38 -2.12 -7.88
N THR A 132 5.69 -0.94 -8.38
CA THR A 132 4.76 -0.16 -9.21
C THR A 132 4.42 -0.80 -10.55
N SER A 133 5.30 -1.66 -11.09
CA SER A 133 4.98 -2.45 -12.28
C SER A 133 3.74 -3.32 -12.09
N PHE A 134 3.52 -3.86 -10.87
CA PHE A 134 2.34 -4.67 -10.57
C PHE A 134 1.04 -3.86 -10.72
N LEU A 135 1.04 -2.56 -10.34
CA LEU A 135 -0.14 -1.70 -10.54
C LEU A 135 -0.44 -1.50 -12.02
N SER A 136 0.60 -1.19 -12.81
CA SER A 136 0.43 -0.91 -14.23
C SER A 136 -0.03 -2.14 -15.01
N ASP A 137 0.58 -3.29 -14.74
CA ASP A 137 0.33 -4.54 -15.47
C ASP A 137 -1.07 -5.10 -15.20
N ASN A 138 -1.62 -4.85 -14.00
CA ASN A 138 -2.92 -5.33 -13.57
C ASN A 138 -4.03 -4.27 -13.63
N HIS A 139 -3.80 -3.10 -14.21
CA HIS A 139 -4.73 -1.98 -14.31
C HIS A 139 -5.38 -1.61 -12.95
N ILE A 140 -4.55 -1.58 -11.89
CA ILE A 140 -5.04 -1.23 -10.55
C ILE A 140 -5.13 0.29 -10.42
N ASN A 141 -6.34 0.80 -10.17
CA ASN A 141 -6.64 2.22 -9.97
C ASN A 141 -7.08 2.53 -8.53
N ASP A 142 -7.32 1.50 -7.72
CA ASP A 142 -7.71 1.60 -6.31
C ASP A 142 -6.63 1.01 -5.39
N ALA A 143 -6.25 1.78 -4.36
CA ALA A 143 -5.25 1.36 -3.39
C ALA A 143 -5.74 0.19 -2.50
N GLN A 144 -7.03 0.06 -2.26
CA GLN A 144 -7.59 -1.07 -1.51
C GLN A 144 -7.43 -2.37 -2.29
N GLU A 145 -7.72 -2.34 -3.59
CA GLU A 145 -7.48 -3.47 -4.49
C GLU A 145 -6.00 -3.87 -4.45
N LEU A 146 -5.08 -2.89 -4.56
CA LEU A 146 -3.65 -3.13 -4.52
C LEU A 146 -3.23 -3.89 -3.26
N ILE A 147 -3.62 -3.39 -2.10
CA ILE A 147 -3.23 -3.98 -0.82
C ILE A 147 -3.85 -5.36 -0.62
N ASN A 148 -5.06 -5.58 -1.12
CA ASN A 148 -5.75 -6.87 -1.02
C ASN A 148 -5.09 -7.98 -1.85
N THR A 149 -4.13 -7.66 -2.72
CA THR A 149 -3.32 -8.64 -3.46
C THR A 149 -2.18 -9.23 -2.63
N THR A 150 -1.91 -8.69 -1.43
CA THR A 150 -0.81 -9.12 -0.57
C THR A 150 -1.24 -10.31 0.31
N PRO A 151 -0.40 -11.35 0.48
CA PRO A 151 -0.70 -12.45 1.39
C PRO A 151 -0.95 -11.96 2.82
N GLY A 152 -1.89 -12.61 3.53
CA GLY A 152 -2.22 -12.25 4.91
C GLY A 152 -2.92 -10.92 5.09
N ILE A 153 -3.28 -10.22 4.02
CA ILE A 153 -4.02 -8.96 4.07
C ILE A 153 -5.39 -9.14 3.42
N GLU A 154 -6.40 -8.58 4.08
CA GLU A 154 -7.76 -8.48 3.58
C GLU A 154 -8.26 -7.05 3.79
N VAL A 155 -8.83 -6.46 2.75
CA VAL A 155 -9.52 -5.16 2.83
C VAL A 155 -11.02 -5.41 2.65
N MET A 156 -11.80 -5.01 3.64
CA MET A 156 -13.25 -5.17 3.66
C MET A 156 -13.89 -3.79 3.85
N ASP A 157 -14.48 -3.24 2.79
CA ASP A 157 -15.12 -1.92 2.79
C ASP A 157 -14.23 -0.82 3.43
N GLY A 158 -13.00 -0.69 2.93
CA GLY A 158 -12.00 0.28 3.42
C GLY A 158 -11.28 -0.09 4.72
N GLN A 159 -11.68 -1.16 5.40
CA GLN A 159 -11.05 -1.64 6.63
C GLN A 159 -9.98 -2.69 6.33
N VAL A 160 -8.75 -2.41 6.71
CA VAL A 160 -7.62 -3.34 6.52
C VAL A 160 -7.48 -4.28 7.69
N SER A 161 -7.36 -5.55 7.38
CA SER A 161 -6.96 -6.60 8.31
C SER A 161 -5.63 -7.20 7.90
N VAL A 162 -4.61 -7.10 8.75
CA VAL A 162 -3.34 -7.79 8.59
C VAL A 162 -3.37 -9.02 9.48
N ARG A 163 -3.16 -10.21 8.89
CA ARG A 163 -3.12 -11.49 9.62
C ARG A 163 -4.34 -11.75 10.52
N GLY A 164 -5.52 -11.24 10.11
CA GLY A 164 -6.76 -11.40 10.89
C GLY A 164 -6.86 -10.53 12.15
N GLY A 165 -5.95 -9.58 12.36
CA GLY A 165 -5.92 -8.71 13.54
C GLY A 165 -7.04 -7.66 13.59
N SER A 166 -7.72 -7.40 12.47
CA SER A 166 -8.87 -6.50 12.38
C SER A 166 -10.04 -7.19 11.69
N GLY A 167 -11.25 -6.68 11.86
CA GLY A 167 -12.44 -7.03 11.11
C GLY A 167 -13.12 -5.80 10.55
N PHE A 168 -14.32 -5.96 10.07
CA PHE A 168 -15.16 -4.84 9.63
C PHE A 168 -15.65 -4.05 10.85
N SER A 169 -15.46 -2.72 10.84
CA SER A 169 -15.82 -1.81 11.92
C SER A 169 -16.63 -0.60 11.41
N TYR A 170 -17.46 -0.81 10.40
CA TYR A 170 -18.43 0.17 9.88
C TYR A 170 -17.80 1.52 9.46
N GLY A 171 -16.55 1.50 8.99
CA GLY A 171 -15.83 2.67 8.49
C GLY A 171 -15.18 3.55 9.55
N ALA A 172 -15.21 3.17 10.83
CA ALA A 172 -14.59 3.92 11.92
C ALA A 172 -13.42 3.16 12.56
N GLY A 173 -12.35 3.89 12.86
CA GLY A 173 -11.12 3.37 13.43
C GLY A 173 -10.31 2.50 12.45
N SER A 174 -9.00 2.53 12.56
CA SER A 174 -8.09 1.62 11.85
C SER A 174 -7.00 1.13 12.80
N ARG A 175 -6.71 -0.17 12.78
CA ARG A 175 -5.59 -0.79 13.51
C ARG A 175 -4.34 -0.91 12.65
N VAL A 176 -4.43 -0.50 11.39
CA VAL A 176 -3.33 -0.43 10.43
C VAL A 176 -3.16 1.03 10.02
N LEU A 177 -1.94 1.52 10.10
CA LEU A 177 -1.61 2.90 9.77
C LEU A 177 -1.17 3.00 8.31
N ALA A 178 -1.89 3.80 7.50
CA ALA A 178 -1.43 4.17 6.17
C ALA A 178 -0.61 5.46 6.22
N LEU A 179 0.49 5.48 5.47
CA LEU A 179 1.41 6.59 5.36
C LEU A 179 1.63 6.95 3.88
N ILE A 180 1.92 8.23 3.62
CA ILE A 180 2.55 8.70 2.38
C ILE A 180 3.89 9.32 2.76
N ASP A 181 4.99 8.78 2.23
CA ASP A 181 6.37 9.22 2.55
C ASP A 181 6.65 9.32 4.06
N GLY A 182 6.07 8.39 4.86
CA GLY A 182 6.22 8.34 6.30
C GLY A 182 5.28 9.25 7.10
N LEU A 183 4.38 10.01 6.46
CA LEU A 183 3.38 10.87 7.11
C LEU A 183 2.01 10.20 7.15
N PRO A 184 1.28 10.23 8.30
CA PRO A 184 -0.01 9.58 8.46
C PRO A 184 -1.07 10.04 7.44
N MET A 185 -1.81 9.08 6.86
CA MET A 185 -2.92 9.29 5.94
C MET A 185 -4.24 8.77 6.54
N ILE A 186 -4.54 9.23 7.74
CA ILE A 186 -5.75 8.87 8.49
C ILE A 186 -6.60 10.10 8.69
N SER A 187 -7.91 9.95 8.62
CA SER A 187 -8.85 11.03 8.86
C SER A 187 -8.95 11.37 10.34
N ALA A 188 -9.01 12.65 10.69
CA ALA A 188 -9.10 13.11 12.07
C ALA A 188 -10.45 12.79 12.73
N ASP A 189 -11.53 12.67 11.95
CA ASP A 189 -12.88 12.36 12.41
C ASP A 189 -13.09 10.85 12.65
N ALA A 190 -13.02 10.06 11.60
CA ALA A 190 -13.34 8.63 11.68
C ALA A 190 -12.14 7.75 12.06
N GLY A 191 -10.90 8.26 12.04
CA GLY A 191 -9.71 7.45 12.24
C GLY A 191 -9.52 6.39 11.14
N SER A 192 -10.07 6.61 9.94
CA SER A 192 -10.04 5.70 8.81
C SER A 192 -9.04 6.14 7.74
N ILE A 193 -8.53 5.19 6.97
CA ILE A 193 -7.60 5.47 5.86
C ILE A 193 -8.37 6.14 4.73
N ARG A 194 -7.81 7.21 4.16
CA ARG A 194 -8.38 7.94 3.01
C ARG A 194 -7.84 7.36 1.70
N TRP A 195 -8.21 6.12 1.39
CA TRP A 195 -7.74 5.32 0.25
C TRP A 195 -7.81 6.04 -1.09
N GLN A 196 -8.93 6.73 -1.34
CA GLN A 196 -9.20 7.42 -2.59
C GLN A 196 -8.20 8.55 -2.91
N PHE A 197 -7.50 9.09 -1.91
CA PHE A 197 -6.58 10.22 -2.09
C PHE A 197 -5.09 9.82 -2.09
N LEU A 198 -4.78 8.52 -2.13
CA LEU A 198 -3.41 8.02 -2.25
C LEU A 198 -2.88 8.23 -3.68
N PRO A 199 -1.63 8.72 -3.87
CA PRO A 199 -1.08 9.11 -5.17
C PRO A 199 -0.53 7.93 -5.96
N LEU A 200 -1.40 7.03 -6.44
CA LEU A 200 -1.00 5.80 -7.14
C LEU A 200 -0.21 6.06 -8.44
N GLU A 201 -0.38 7.24 -9.03
CA GLU A 201 0.21 7.65 -10.31
C GLU A 201 1.71 7.94 -10.21
N ASN A 202 2.22 8.17 -8.99
CA ASN A 202 3.59 8.62 -8.76
C ASN A 202 4.26 7.84 -7.61
N LEU A 203 3.98 6.56 -7.49
CA LEU A 203 4.62 5.71 -6.50
C LEU A 203 5.97 5.18 -7.00
N SER A 204 6.91 4.97 -6.09
CA SER A 204 8.11 4.16 -6.30
C SER A 204 7.92 2.73 -5.82
N GLN A 205 7.30 2.57 -4.65
CA GLN A 205 6.96 1.27 -4.05
C GLN A 205 5.93 1.44 -2.93
N VAL A 206 5.28 0.35 -2.52
CA VAL A 206 4.48 0.30 -1.29
C VAL A 206 5.14 -0.68 -0.33
N GLU A 207 5.41 -0.21 0.89
CA GLU A 207 6.06 -0.97 1.96
C GLU A 207 5.02 -1.35 3.01
N ILE A 208 4.92 -2.63 3.34
CA ILE A 208 3.91 -3.16 4.26
C ILE A 208 4.59 -3.89 5.40
N ILE A 209 4.53 -3.33 6.60
CA ILE A 209 5.03 -3.96 7.84
C ILE A 209 3.89 -4.74 8.47
N LYS A 210 4.08 -6.02 8.73
CA LYS A 210 3.11 -6.89 9.38
C LYS A 210 3.43 -7.02 10.88
N GLY A 211 2.46 -6.69 11.74
CA GLY A 211 2.59 -6.72 13.20
C GLY A 211 2.73 -5.36 13.85
N ALA A 212 2.83 -5.34 15.19
CA ALA A 212 2.81 -4.11 15.98
C ALA A 212 4.04 -3.22 15.73
N SER A 213 3.79 -1.98 15.29
CA SER A 213 4.81 -0.99 14.94
C SER A 213 4.58 0.37 15.63
N SER A 214 3.78 0.38 16.70
CA SER A 214 3.38 1.62 17.38
C SER A 214 4.56 2.38 18.02
N VAL A 215 5.69 1.75 18.31
CA VAL A 215 6.87 2.45 18.84
C VAL A 215 7.34 3.54 17.89
N LEU A 216 7.43 3.28 16.59
CA LEU A 216 7.90 4.25 15.62
C LEU A 216 6.78 5.15 15.08
N TYR A 217 5.54 4.64 15.02
CA TYR A 217 4.45 5.27 14.28
C TYR A 217 3.26 5.67 15.15
N GLY A 218 3.23 5.28 16.42
CA GLY A 218 2.18 5.65 17.37
C GLY A 218 0.86 4.91 17.19
N SER A 219 -0.20 5.57 17.57
CA SER A 219 -1.57 5.08 17.48
C SER A 219 -1.93 4.62 16.05
N SER A 220 -2.81 3.62 15.95
CA SER A 220 -3.25 2.97 14.70
C SER A 220 -2.22 2.03 14.02
N ALA A 221 -0.95 2.00 14.47
CA ALA A 221 0.03 1.02 14.02
C ALA A 221 0.04 -0.26 14.90
N LEU A 222 -1.13 -0.66 15.40
CA LEU A 222 -1.31 -1.80 16.30
C LEU A 222 -1.08 -3.14 15.57
N ASN A 223 -1.59 -3.28 14.34
CA ASN A 223 -1.52 -4.52 13.56
C ASN A 223 -0.61 -4.42 12.34
N GLY A 224 -0.17 -3.23 11.96
CA GLY A 224 0.73 -3.02 10.83
C GLY A 224 0.80 -1.58 10.35
N VAL A 225 1.69 -1.38 9.38
CA VAL A 225 1.89 -0.09 8.69
C VAL A 225 1.98 -0.32 7.20
N ILE A 226 1.33 0.53 6.42
CA ILE A 226 1.40 0.55 4.95
C ILE A 226 1.93 1.91 4.53
N ASN A 227 3.11 1.98 3.94
CA ASN A 227 3.72 3.21 3.51
C ASN A 227 3.79 3.29 1.99
N PHE A 228 3.06 4.23 1.41
CA PHE A 228 3.07 4.56 -0.01
C PHE A 228 4.21 5.55 -0.26
N ARG A 229 5.29 5.08 -0.89
CA ARG A 229 6.43 5.93 -1.21
C ARG A 229 6.27 6.54 -2.59
N THR A 230 6.33 7.86 -2.65
CA THR A 230 6.32 8.59 -3.92
C THR A 230 7.70 8.55 -4.59
N ALA A 231 7.72 8.58 -5.92
CA ALA A 231 8.94 8.59 -6.68
C ALA A 231 9.66 9.94 -6.58
N ASP A 232 10.99 9.90 -6.56
CA ASP A 232 11.84 11.09 -6.67
C ASP A 232 12.24 11.33 -8.13
N ALA A 233 12.51 12.60 -8.48
CA ALA A 233 12.99 12.96 -9.81
C ALA A 233 14.43 12.48 -10.01
N SER A 234 14.74 12.05 -11.22
CA SER A 234 16.10 11.71 -11.66
C SER A 234 16.64 12.77 -12.63
N ASN A 235 17.92 12.65 -13.01
CA ASN A 235 18.51 13.54 -14.00
C ASN A 235 17.88 13.41 -15.39
N ILE A 236 17.20 12.28 -15.66
CA ILE A 236 16.40 12.09 -16.87
C ILE A 236 14.96 12.37 -16.54
N PRO A 237 14.29 13.27 -17.28
CA PRO A 237 12.86 13.46 -17.16
C PRO A 237 12.10 12.16 -17.39
N SER A 238 11.09 11.89 -16.57
CA SER A 238 10.17 10.78 -16.76
C SER A 238 8.77 11.34 -16.91
N ILE A 239 8.19 11.17 -18.08
CA ILE A 239 6.79 11.50 -18.35
C ILE A 239 6.06 10.19 -18.57
N GLN A 240 5.01 9.98 -17.79
CA GLN A 240 4.16 8.81 -17.92
C GLN A 240 2.71 9.23 -18.00
N PHE A 241 1.94 8.56 -18.83
CA PHE A 241 0.50 8.74 -18.86
C PHE A 241 -0.18 7.43 -19.24
N PHE A 242 -1.43 7.30 -18.88
CA PHE A 242 -2.30 6.28 -19.44
C PHE A 242 -3.73 6.79 -19.60
N THR A 243 -4.47 6.15 -20.51
CA THR A 243 -5.92 6.23 -20.60
C THR A 243 -6.47 4.81 -20.66
N GLU A 244 -7.58 4.60 -19.97
CA GLU A 244 -8.21 3.29 -19.82
C GLU A 244 -9.71 3.43 -19.98
N ALA A 245 -10.34 2.43 -20.61
CA ALA A 245 -11.76 2.27 -20.67
C ALA A 245 -12.14 0.80 -20.44
N GLY A 246 -13.20 0.57 -19.68
CA GLY A 246 -13.63 -0.75 -19.34
C GLY A 246 -15.15 -0.85 -19.17
N PHE A 247 -15.63 -2.08 -19.00
CA PHE A 247 -17.03 -2.36 -18.74
C PHE A 247 -17.21 -3.61 -17.88
N TYR A 248 -18.30 -3.64 -17.13
CA TYR A 248 -18.72 -4.78 -16.31
C TYR A 248 -19.62 -5.73 -17.10
N CYS A 249 -19.34 -7.02 -16.99
CA CYS A 249 -20.21 -8.05 -17.56
C CYS A 249 -21.48 -8.22 -16.72
N LYS A 250 -22.42 -8.97 -17.25
CA LYS A 250 -23.60 -9.38 -16.47
C LYS A 250 -23.19 -10.30 -15.31
N PRO A 251 -23.85 -10.20 -14.16
CA PRO A 251 -23.59 -11.08 -13.02
C PRO A 251 -23.91 -12.55 -13.39
N ARG A 252 -23.30 -13.48 -12.66
CA ARG A 252 -23.57 -14.92 -12.83
C ARG A 252 -25.02 -15.26 -12.50
N ASN A 253 -25.56 -14.66 -11.43
CA ASN A 253 -26.98 -14.78 -11.09
C ASN A 253 -27.79 -13.84 -11.99
N LYS A 254 -28.58 -14.43 -12.90
CA LYS A 254 -29.38 -13.69 -13.88
C LYS A 254 -30.46 -12.81 -13.24
N ASN A 255 -30.95 -13.17 -12.05
CA ASN A 255 -31.99 -12.42 -11.34
C ASN A 255 -31.44 -11.05 -10.84
N TRP A 256 -30.13 -10.91 -10.70
CA TRP A 256 -29.49 -9.68 -10.25
C TRP A 256 -29.19 -8.67 -11.37
N ILE A 257 -29.55 -9.01 -12.61
CA ILE A 257 -29.36 -8.09 -13.74
C ILE A 257 -30.28 -6.87 -13.54
N TRP A 258 -29.66 -5.72 -13.29
CA TRP A 258 -30.37 -4.47 -13.05
C TRP A 258 -30.26 -3.48 -14.22
N SER A 259 -29.31 -3.68 -15.12
CA SER A 259 -29.10 -2.85 -16.31
C SER A 259 -29.18 -3.67 -17.58
N SER A 260 -29.83 -3.14 -18.60
CA SER A 260 -29.91 -3.75 -19.93
C SER A 260 -28.60 -3.67 -20.70
N THR A 261 -27.81 -2.62 -20.46
CA THR A 261 -26.49 -2.37 -21.05
C THR A 261 -25.38 -2.58 -20.02
N PRO A 262 -24.18 -3.03 -20.43
CA PRO A 262 -23.03 -3.05 -19.55
C PRO A 262 -22.71 -1.65 -19.02
N THR A 263 -22.53 -1.51 -17.72
CA THR A 263 -22.01 -0.28 -17.13
C THR A 263 -20.52 -0.15 -17.38
N LYS A 264 -20.03 1.07 -17.44
CA LYS A 264 -18.69 1.41 -17.91
C LYS A 264 -17.90 2.12 -16.82
N PHE A 265 -16.58 2.00 -16.95
CA PHE A 265 -15.65 2.84 -16.19
C PHE A 265 -14.54 3.35 -17.11
N SER A 266 -13.93 4.45 -16.73
CA SER A 266 -12.78 5.01 -17.44
C SER A 266 -11.83 5.69 -16.48
N SER A 267 -10.54 5.68 -16.81
CA SER A 267 -9.55 6.41 -16.05
C SER A 267 -8.50 7.02 -16.98
N ALA A 268 -7.90 8.10 -16.52
CA ALA A 268 -6.72 8.68 -17.15
C ALA A 268 -5.78 9.20 -16.07
N SER A 269 -4.48 9.08 -16.31
CA SER A 269 -3.47 9.65 -15.43
C SER A 269 -2.31 10.22 -16.20
N PHE A 270 -1.63 11.15 -15.54
CA PHE A 270 -0.42 11.79 -16.00
C PHE A 270 0.56 11.92 -14.83
N SER A 271 1.84 11.68 -15.07
CA SER A 271 2.92 11.91 -14.12
C SER A 271 4.14 12.47 -14.83
N LEU A 272 4.75 13.48 -14.24
CA LEU A 272 5.99 14.12 -14.65
C LEU A 272 6.95 14.13 -13.46
N LEU A 273 8.14 13.60 -13.65
CA LEU A 273 9.26 13.70 -12.73
C LEU A 273 10.44 14.33 -13.46
N GLN A 274 10.92 15.47 -12.98
CA GLN A 274 12.02 16.18 -13.61
C GLN A 274 12.89 16.90 -12.59
N LYS A 275 14.20 16.86 -12.83
CA LYS A 275 15.19 17.59 -12.04
C LYS A 275 15.64 18.85 -12.80
N PHE A 276 15.54 20.00 -12.15
CA PHE A 276 16.02 21.27 -12.63
C PHE A 276 17.19 21.75 -11.78
N GLY A 277 18.41 21.42 -12.18
CA GLY A 277 19.60 21.71 -11.41
C GLY A 277 19.56 21.06 -10.02
N LYS A 278 19.37 21.85 -8.97
CA LYS A 278 19.27 21.37 -7.57
C LYS A 278 17.83 21.21 -7.08
N THR A 279 16.85 21.30 -7.97
CA THR A 279 15.43 21.20 -7.61
C THR A 279 14.78 20.04 -8.35
N ASP A 280 14.21 19.12 -7.60
CA ASP A 280 13.38 18.04 -8.09
C ASP A 280 11.92 18.47 -8.11
N ILE A 281 11.22 18.22 -9.19
CA ILE A 281 9.79 18.50 -9.34
C ILE A 281 9.09 17.20 -9.78
N GLY A 282 8.06 16.84 -9.05
CA GLY A 282 7.10 15.79 -9.39
C GLY A 282 5.70 16.38 -9.49
N LEU A 283 5.01 16.12 -10.59
CA LEU A 283 3.61 16.49 -10.78
C LEU A 283 2.84 15.27 -11.26
N SER A 284 1.72 14.97 -10.63
CA SER A 284 0.82 13.94 -11.13
C SER A 284 -0.63 14.36 -11.00
N ALA A 285 -1.46 13.86 -11.92
CA ALA A 285 -2.89 14.06 -11.92
C ALA A 285 -3.60 12.81 -12.43
N SER A 286 -4.77 12.52 -11.89
CA SER A 286 -5.60 11.41 -12.34
C SER A 286 -7.09 11.75 -12.24
N VAL A 287 -7.87 11.09 -13.08
CA VAL A 287 -9.32 11.06 -13.02
C VAL A 287 -9.82 9.63 -13.19
N PHE A 288 -10.78 9.24 -12.39
CA PHE A 288 -11.48 7.96 -12.48
C PHE A 288 -12.99 8.23 -12.47
N ILE A 289 -13.70 7.62 -13.41
CA ILE A 289 -15.15 7.73 -13.57
C ILE A 289 -15.70 6.33 -13.67
N ASP A 290 -16.60 5.95 -12.78
CA ASP A 290 -17.26 4.65 -12.75
C ASP A 290 -18.78 4.83 -12.66
N GLU A 291 -19.52 4.24 -13.62
CA GLU A 291 -20.98 4.18 -13.57
C GLU A 291 -21.49 3.21 -12.49
N GLY A 292 -20.57 2.44 -11.89
CA GLY A 292 -20.86 1.42 -10.88
C GLY A 292 -21.34 0.10 -11.49
N TYR A 293 -20.84 -1.00 -10.93
CA TYR A 293 -21.31 -2.35 -11.27
C TYR A 293 -22.63 -2.70 -10.56
N ARG A 294 -23.03 -1.89 -9.59
CA ARG A 294 -24.29 -1.93 -8.85
C ARG A 294 -25.11 -0.66 -9.12
N LYS A 295 -26.42 -0.75 -8.97
CA LYS A 295 -27.30 0.40 -9.12
C LYS A 295 -27.10 1.39 -7.97
N LEU A 296 -26.95 2.67 -8.26
CA LEU A 296 -26.65 3.75 -7.29
C LEU A 296 -25.32 3.55 -6.53
N ASN A 297 -24.27 3.23 -7.28
CA ASN A 297 -22.92 3.05 -6.75
C ASN A 297 -21.86 3.62 -7.72
N ASP A 298 -22.15 4.75 -8.31
CA ASP A 298 -21.25 5.47 -9.19
C ASP A 298 -20.19 6.25 -8.40
N ASP A 299 -19.04 6.48 -9.03
CA ASP A 299 -17.89 7.16 -8.43
C ASP A 299 -17.20 8.09 -9.44
N LEU A 300 -16.92 9.31 -9.03
CA LEU A 300 -16.04 10.27 -9.70
C LEU A 300 -14.92 10.65 -8.74
N LEU A 301 -13.69 10.40 -9.13
CA LEU A 301 -12.51 10.71 -8.33
C LEU A 301 -11.51 11.50 -9.16
N GLU A 302 -11.08 12.64 -8.62
CA GLU A 302 -10.02 13.47 -9.20
C GLU A 302 -8.91 13.67 -8.17
N ARG A 303 -7.63 13.57 -8.60
CA ARG A 303 -6.46 13.76 -7.76
C ARG A 303 -5.42 14.60 -8.49
N VAL A 304 -4.72 15.44 -7.72
CA VAL A 304 -3.54 16.19 -8.18
C VAL A 304 -2.50 16.19 -7.08
N ASN A 305 -1.26 15.87 -7.42
CA ASN A 305 -0.15 15.85 -6.48
C ASN A 305 1.03 16.64 -7.07
N LEU A 306 1.66 17.47 -6.24
CA LEU A 306 2.86 18.24 -6.56
C LEU A 306 3.91 17.97 -5.49
N LYS A 307 5.11 17.57 -5.89
CA LYS A 307 6.28 17.38 -5.02
C LYS A 307 7.40 18.29 -5.49
N ILE A 308 7.94 19.11 -4.59
CA ILE A 308 9.10 19.96 -4.84
C ILE A 308 10.13 19.66 -3.77
N LYS A 309 11.36 19.33 -4.16
CA LYS A 309 12.50 19.11 -3.26
C LYS A 309 13.71 19.90 -3.77
N HIS A 310 14.29 20.71 -2.92
CA HIS A 310 15.45 21.52 -3.25
C HIS A 310 16.67 21.11 -2.42
N PHE A 311 17.79 20.89 -3.10
CA PHE A 311 19.09 20.64 -2.48
C PHE A 311 19.87 21.95 -2.37
N SER A 312 20.20 22.36 -1.15
CA SER A 312 20.89 23.62 -0.90
C SER A 312 22.23 23.69 -1.63
N GLY A 313 22.48 24.82 -2.28
CA GLY A 313 23.78 25.12 -2.89
C GLY A 313 24.79 25.75 -1.91
N LYS A 314 24.33 26.18 -0.74
CA LYS A 314 25.12 26.90 0.25
C LYS A 314 25.46 26.06 1.48
N VAL A 315 24.57 25.17 1.86
CA VAL A 315 24.73 24.28 3.03
C VAL A 315 24.74 22.86 2.53
N GLU A 316 25.90 22.22 2.61
CA GLU A 316 26.06 20.82 2.20
C GLU A 316 25.20 19.89 3.06
N GLY A 317 24.54 18.90 2.42
CA GLY A 317 23.67 17.93 3.10
C GLY A 317 22.28 18.47 3.49
N LEU A 318 21.97 19.75 3.23
CA LEU A 318 20.64 20.31 3.48
C LEU A 318 19.74 20.15 2.26
N ASN A 319 18.59 19.53 2.46
CA ASN A 319 17.49 19.56 1.50
C ASN A 319 16.17 19.91 2.21
N TYR A 320 15.27 20.52 1.48
CA TYR A 320 13.94 20.90 1.98
C TYR A 320 12.94 20.91 0.82
N GLY A 321 11.68 20.82 1.16
CA GLY A 321 10.67 20.78 0.14
C GLY A 321 9.25 20.85 0.65
N LEU A 322 8.34 20.61 -0.28
CA LEU A 322 6.92 20.69 -0.06
C LEU A 322 6.21 19.68 -0.95
N ASN A 323 5.34 18.86 -0.36
CA ASN A 323 4.40 18.06 -1.13
C ASN A 323 3.00 18.62 -0.94
N ILE A 324 2.22 18.69 -2.01
CA ILE A 324 0.82 19.12 -1.99
C ILE A 324 0.01 18.02 -2.66
N SER A 325 -0.99 17.49 -1.96
CA SER A 325 -1.93 16.50 -2.49
C SER A 325 -3.34 17.03 -2.33
N THR A 326 -4.12 17.03 -3.40
CA THR A 326 -5.52 17.45 -3.36
C THR A 326 -6.39 16.52 -4.19
N GLY A 327 -7.66 16.41 -3.82
CA GLY A 327 -8.60 15.59 -4.56
C GLY A 327 -10.05 15.92 -4.27
N LEU A 328 -10.90 15.51 -5.20
CA LEU A 328 -12.34 15.56 -5.13
C LEU A 328 -12.88 14.15 -5.38
N ASN A 329 -13.82 13.71 -4.55
CA ASN A 329 -14.53 12.46 -4.74
C ASN A 329 -16.03 12.69 -4.61
N VAL A 330 -16.79 12.38 -5.66
CA VAL A 330 -18.26 12.39 -5.67
C VAL A 330 -18.70 10.96 -5.92
N LYS A 331 -19.35 10.34 -4.94
CA LYS A 331 -19.72 8.93 -5.02
C LYS A 331 -21.02 8.62 -4.33
N ARG A 332 -21.62 7.50 -4.72
CA ARG A 332 -22.68 6.83 -3.96
C ARG A 332 -22.15 5.53 -3.35
N ASP A 333 -22.11 5.47 -2.03
CA ASP A 333 -21.69 4.26 -1.31
C ASP A 333 -22.82 3.25 -1.27
N PHE A 334 -22.49 1.99 -1.55
CA PHE A 334 -23.43 0.89 -1.43
C PHE A 334 -23.48 0.40 0.03
N LEU A 335 -24.56 0.71 0.73
CA LEU A 335 -24.69 0.36 2.15
C LEU A 335 -25.52 -0.91 2.37
N LEU A 336 -26.76 -0.93 1.88
CA LEU A 336 -27.66 -2.06 2.00
C LEU A 336 -28.23 -2.42 0.61
N TRP A 337 -28.31 -3.69 0.30
CA TRP A 337 -29.02 -4.16 -0.89
C TRP A 337 -30.55 -4.09 -0.74
N GLU A 338 -31.30 -4.14 -1.84
CA GLU A 338 -32.76 -4.21 -1.79
C GLU A 338 -33.25 -5.55 -1.23
N ASN A 339 -32.71 -6.68 -1.72
CA ASN A 339 -32.97 -8.05 -1.26
C ASN A 339 -31.98 -9.04 -1.91
N ALA A 340 -31.89 -10.25 -1.37
CA ALA A 340 -31.01 -11.29 -1.88
C ALA A 340 -31.44 -11.88 -3.23
N ASP A 341 -32.74 -11.95 -3.53
CA ASP A 341 -33.26 -12.70 -4.69
C ASP A 341 -33.01 -12.00 -6.02
N SER A 342 -33.37 -10.71 -6.10
CA SER A 342 -33.31 -9.93 -7.36
C SER A 342 -32.71 -8.54 -7.19
N GLY A 343 -32.38 -8.15 -5.97
CA GLY A 343 -31.91 -6.83 -5.59
C GLY A 343 -30.50 -6.79 -4.99
N ALA A 344 -29.72 -7.87 -5.06
CA ALA A 344 -28.40 -7.93 -4.45
C ALA A 344 -27.37 -6.94 -5.07
N LEU A 345 -27.58 -6.53 -6.32
CA LEU A 345 -26.82 -5.48 -7.00
C LEU A 345 -27.60 -4.16 -7.11
N LYS A 346 -28.61 -3.96 -6.29
CA LYS A 346 -29.38 -2.72 -6.22
C LYS A 346 -29.31 -2.17 -4.81
N GLN A 347 -28.83 -0.93 -4.69
CA GLN A 347 -28.84 -0.20 -3.44
C GLN A 347 -30.28 0.03 -2.96
N SER A 348 -30.54 -0.24 -1.69
CA SER A 348 -31.79 0.15 -1.05
C SER A 348 -31.98 1.67 -1.12
N PRO A 349 -33.11 2.18 -1.63
CA PRO A 349 -33.35 3.61 -1.71
C PRO A 349 -33.25 4.34 -0.37
N SER A 350 -33.52 3.64 0.74
CA SER A 350 -33.45 4.20 2.10
C SER A 350 -32.01 4.50 2.56
N THR A 351 -31.00 3.93 1.91
CA THR A 351 -29.59 4.14 2.24
C THR A 351 -28.78 4.73 1.08
N ALA A 352 -29.42 5.04 -0.06
CA ALA A 352 -28.77 5.67 -1.20
C ALA A 352 -28.47 7.15 -0.92
N ASN A 353 -27.21 7.45 -0.67
CA ASN A 353 -26.71 8.81 -0.45
C ASN A 353 -25.59 9.13 -1.41
N GLU A 354 -25.54 10.37 -1.87
CA GLU A 354 -24.42 10.91 -2.63
C GLU A 354 -23.51 11.69 -1.70
N PHE A 355 -22.22 11.34 -1.71
CA PHE A 355 -21.18 11.94 -0.88
C PHE A 355 -20.27 12.81 -1.75
N HIS A 356 -20.02 14.02 -1.26
CA HIS A 356 -19.05 14.94 -1.83
C HIS A 356 -17.88 15.09 -0.87
N GLY A 357 -16.77 14.42 -1.16
CA GLY A 357 -15.55 14.47 -0.39
C GLY A 357 -14.51 15.40 -1.03
N THR A 358 -13.86 16.25 -0.24
CA THR A 358 -12.68 17.01 -0.65
C THR A 358 -11.51 16.71 0.27
N PHE A 359 -10.32 16.80 -0.27
CA PHE A 359 -9.08 16.54 0.45
C PHE A 359 -8.00 17.52 0.02
N LEU A 360 -7.25 18.03 1.00
CA LEU A 360 -6.05 18.82 0.79
C LEU A 360 -5.02 18.42 1.86
N ALA A 361 -3.82 18.04 1.44
CA ALA A 361 -2.67 17.87 2.31
C ALA A 361 -1.52 18.74 1.82
N ILE A 362 -0.82 19.38 2.76
CA ILE A 362 0.37 20.20 2.54
C ILE A 362 1.45 19.68 3.48
N ASP A 363 2.55 19.15 2.91
CA ASP A 363 3.58 18.44 3.64
C ASP A 363 4.95 19.13 3.47
N PRO A 364 5.28 20.18 4.26
CA PRO A 364 6.62 20.75 4.29
C PRO A 364 7.59 19.80 5.01
N PHE A 365 8.82 19.72 4.51
CA PHE A 365 9.89 18.95 5.14
C PHE A 365 11.25 19.62 5.00
N ILE A 366 12.13 19.28 5.92
CA ILE A 366 13.54 19.67 5.90
C ILE A 366 14.37 18.51 6.42
N SER A 367 15.44 18.17 5.71
CA SER A 367 16.39 17.12 6.09
C SER A 367 17.81 17.69 6.02
N TYR A 368 18.61 17.40 7.04
CA TYR A 368 19.98 17.85 7.12
C TYR A 368 20.92 16.70 7.51
N LYS A 369 21.76 16.30 6.55
CA LYS A 369 22.81 15.31 6.70
C LYS A 369 24.17 15.97 6.48
N LYS A 370 24.84 16.41 7.54
CA LYS A 370 26.17 17.02 7.44
C LYS A 370 27.32 16.00 7.38
N SER A 371 27.09 14.83 7.98
CA SER A 371 28.09 13.75 8.05
C SER A 371 27.37 12.41 8.13
N ASP A 372 28.13 11.32 8.03
CA ASP A 372 27.57 9.98 8.25
C ASP A 372 27.26 9.68 9.71
N ARG A 373 27.42 10.65 10.62
CA ARG A 373 27.16 10.49 12.05
C ARG A 373 25.77 10.89 12.48
N TYR A 374 25.11 11.84 11.82
CA TYR A 374 23.76 12.27 12.20
C TYR A 374 22.97 12.82 11.03
N ILE A 375 21.67 12.53 11.07
CA ILE A 375 20.67 13.06 10.15
C ILE A 375 19.56 13.66 11.00
N HIS A 376 19.19 14.88 10.69
CA HIS A 376 18.06 15.59 11.26
C HIS A 376 16.95 15.65 10.21
N ASP A 377 15.78 15.13 10.54
CA ASP A 377 14.59 15.20 9.70
C ASP A 377 13.46 15.89 10.46
N PHE A 378 12.88 16.89 9.85
CA PHE A 378 11.61 17.47 10.28
C PHE A 378 10.59 17.34 9.16
N ARG A 379 9.43 16.83 9.49
CA ARG A 379 8.31 16.63 8.57
C ARG A 379 7.02 17.09 9.21
N MET A 380 6.15 17.68 8.41
CA MET A 380 4.86 18.15 8.87
C MET A 380 3.81 17.81 7.83
N ARG A 381 2.59 17.56 8.25
CA ARG A 381 1.39 17.44 7.40
C ARG A 381 0.29 18.32 7.94
N ILE A 382 -0.22 19.22 7.11
CA ILE A 382 -1.45 19.94 7.35
C ILE A 382 -2.50 19.32 6.43
N GLN A 383 -3.49 18.63 7.00
CA GLN A 383 -4.48 17.87 6.24
C GLN A 383 -5.88 18.39 6.54
N SER A 384 -6.60 18.81 5.50
CA SER A 384 -8.01 19.16 5.56
C SER A 384 -8.84 18.19 4.76
N SER A 385 -9.92 17.69 5.32
CA SER A 385 -10.89 16.86 4.62
C SER A 385 -12.30 17.27 4.93
N THR A 386 -13.16 17.25 3.91
CA THR A 386 -14.60 17.47 4.09
C THR A 386 -15.36 16.26 3.57
N ASN A 387 -16.48 15.97 4.18
CA ASN A 387 -17.46 15.02 3.70
C ASN A 387 -18.85 15.64 3.83
N ARG A 388 -19.61 15.69 2.75
CA ARG A 388 -20.94 16.32 2.69
C ARG A 388 -21.93 15.41 1.99
N LEU A 389 -23.16 15.44 2.52
CA LEU A 389 -24.34 14.83 1.92
C LEU A 389 -25.28 15.95 1.45
N PRO A 390 -25.20 16.43 0.19
CA PRO A 390 -25.95 17.60 -0.23
C PRO A 390 -27.46 17.46 -0.13
N ALA A 391 -27.99 16.26 -0.36
CA ALA A 391 -29.45 16.01 -0.34
C ALA A 391 -30.06 16.05 1.05
N SER A 392 -29.35 15.54 2.07
CA SER A 392 -29.87 15.45 3.44
C SER A 392 -29.37 16.54 4.36
N GLN A 393 -28.23 17.16 4.04
CA GLN A 393 -27.46 18.06 4.90
C GLN A 393 -27.10 17.47 6.29
N GLN A 394 -27.33 16.17 6.45
CA GLN A 394 -26.95 15.40 7.64
C GLN A 394 -25.61 14.69 7.37
N ASN A 395 -24.96 14.22 8.43
CA ASN A 395 -23.69 13.50 8.34
C ASN A 395 -22.57 14.28 7.64
N ASN A 396 -22.58 15.60 7.74
CA ASN A 396 -21.51 16.46 7.25
C ASN A 396 -20.35 16.52 8.26
N SER A 397 -19.12 16.44 7.76
CA SER A 397 -17.92 16.55 8.58
C SER A 397 -16.86 17.41 7.89
N ASN A 398 -16.22 18.29 8.67
CA ASN A 398 -15.03 19.03 8.28
C ASN A 398 -13.95 18.71 9.31
N ALA A 399 -12.87 18.12 8.87
CA ALA A 399 -11.77 17.72 9.73
C ALA A 399 -10.46 18.39 9.27
N LEU A 400 -9.73 18.95 10.22
CA LEU A 400 -8.39 19.50 10.03
C LEU A 400 -7.45 18.78 10.99
N SER A 401 -6.30 18.31 10.51
CA SER A 401 -5.22 17.81 11.36
C SER A 401 -3.88 18.45 10.99
N VAL A 402 -3.04 18.64 12.00
CA VAL A 402 -1.66 19.09 11.86
C VAL A 402 -0.81 18.06 12.58
N TYR A 403 -0.07 17.29 11.79
CA TYR A 403 0.94 16.36 12.30
C TYR A 403 2.32 16.94 12.10
N SER A 404 3.17 16.89 13.11
CA SER A 404 4.57 17.25 13.00
C SER A 404 5.46 16.20 13.66
N GLU A 405 6.61 15.94 13.07
CA GLU A 405 7.59 15.01 13.59
C GLU A 405 9.00 15.54 13.36
N TYR A 406 9.79 15.56 14.43
CA TYR A 406 11.23 15.72 14.36
C TYR A 406 11.88 14.40 14.68
N GLN A 407 12.84 13.97 13.84
CA GLN A 407 13.63 12.75 14.01
C GLN A 407 15.11 13.08 13.94
N LEU A 408 15.88 12.47 14.83
CA LEU A 408 17.34 12.44 14.82
C LEU A 408 17.77 10.98 14.65
N TRP A 409 18.53 10.70 13.60
CA TRP A 409 19.33 9.49 13.52
C TRP A 409 20.77 9.82 13.89
N TYR A 410 21.39 9.00 14.74
CA TYR A 410 22.73 9.21 15.27
C TYR A 410 23.53 7.90 15.27
N HIS A 411 24.67 7.91 14.54
CA HIS A 411 25.66 6.83 14.57
C HIS A 411 26.54 7.00 15.81
N LEU A 412 26.19 6.28 16.89
CA LEU A 412 26.84 6.40 18.19
C LEU A 412 28.21 5.73 18.20
N ALA A 413 28.29 4.52 17.62
CA ALA A 413 29.51 3.72 17.51
C ALA A 413 29.38 2.81 16.29
N ASP A 414 30.48 2.22 15.81
CA ASP A 414 30.53 1.36 14.61
C ASP A 414 29.49 0.23 14.61
N PHE A 415 28.98 -0.13 15.76
CA PHE A 415 28.02 -1.22 15.96
C PHE A 415 26.68 -0.76 16.54
N ILE A 416 26.45 0.54 16.77
CA ILE A 416 25.18 1.06 17.34
C ILE A 416 24.74 2.33 16.63
N ASP A 417 23.49 2.28 16.12
CA ASP A 417 22.74 3.42 15.63
C ASP A 417 21.58 3.72 16.58
N ILE A 418 21.31 4.99 16.81
CA ILE A 418 20.18 5.46 17.62
C ILE A 418 19.27 6.33 16.74
N THR A 419 18.00 6.01 16.71
CA THR A 419 16.94 6.86 16.14
C THR A 419 16.06 7.35 17.26
N GLY A 420 15.88 8.66 17.40
CA GLY A 420 15.00 9.26 18.39
C GLY A 420 14.19 10.40 17.79
N GLY A 421 13.03 10.68 18.37
CA GLY A 421 12.19 11.74 17.85
C GLY A 421 11.05 12.16 18.75
N LEU A 422 10.43 13.26 18.36
CA LEU A 422 9.23 13.82 18.96
C LEU A 422 8.16 13.93 17.88
N SER A 423 6.92 13.64 18.23
CA SER A 423 5.78 13.82 17.31
C SER A 423 4.60 14.47 18.02
N GLU A 424 3.88 15.29 17.27
CA GLU A 424 2.66 15.95 17.66
C GLU A 424 1.60 15.73 16.59
N ASN A 425 0.37 15.48 17.00
CA ASN A 425 -0.80 15.49 16.13
C ASN A 425 -1.94 16.24 16.80
N TYR A 426 -2.21 17.45 16.31
CA TYR A 426 -3.37 18.23 16.70
C TYR A 426 -4.46 18.08 15.65
N SER A 427 -5.69 17.87 16.08
CA SER A 427 -6.84 17.77 15.17
C SER A 427 -8.07 18.50 15.71
N THR A 428 -8.86 19.04 14.80
CA THR A 428 -10.17 19.63 15.08
C THR A 428 -11.18 19.10 14.08
N VAL A 429 -12.35 18.74 14.58
CA VAL A 429 -13.48 18.23 13.80
C VAL A 429 -14.68 19.09 14.09
N LYS A 430 -15.41 19.48 13.03
CA LYS A 430 -16.70 20.15 13.09
C LYS A 430 -17.71 19.35 12.30
N SER A 431 -18.69 18.78 12.98
CA SER A 431 -19.60 17.82 12.35
C SER A 431 -20.97 17.81 13.03
N ASN A 432 -22.02 17.80 12.22
CA ASN A 432 -23.38 17.52 12.71
C ASN A 432 -23.64 16.02 12.91
N PHE A 433 -22.63 15.16 12.61
CA PHE A 433 -22.65 13.72 12.76
C PHE A 433 -21.89 13.25 14.01
N PHE A 434 -20.75 13.88 14.28
CA PHE A 434 -19.86 13.53 15.41
C PHE A 434 -19.89 14.58 16.54
N GLY A 435 -20.35 15.79 16.26
CA GLY A 435 -20.14 16.96 17.11
C GLY A 435 -18.84 17.70 16.80
N ASP A 436 -18.56 18.72 17.60
CA ASP A 436 -17.36 19.55 17.48
C ASP A 436 -16.35 19.13 18.55
N HIS A 437 -15.18 18.63 18.10
CA HIS A 437 -14.18 18.06 18.99
C HIS A 437 -12.75 18.49 18.62
N ASN A 438 -11.88 18.53 19.62
CA ASN A 438 -10.45 18.80 19.44
C ASN A 438 -9.64 17.70 20.12
N ALA A 439 -8.62 17.18 19.42
CA ALA A 439 -7.74 16.17 19.97
C ALA A 439 -6.27 16.59 19.84
N LEU A 440 -5.46 16.20 20.82
CA LEU A 440 -4.01 16.41 20.82
C LEU A 440 -3.35 15.11 21.24
N ASN A 441 -2.41 14.65 20.41
CA ASN A 441 -1.53 13.53 20.71
C ASN A 441 -0.07 14.02 20.70
N LEU A 442 0.67 13.74 21.76
CA LEU A 442 2.08 14.07 21.92
C LEU A 442 2.84 12.79 22.20
N ALA A 443 4.01 12.61 21.56
CA ALA A 443 4.83 11.46 21.84
C ALA A 443 6.33 11.74 21.68
N GLY A 444 7.13 11.01 22.47
CA GLY A 444 8.57 10.88 22.30
C GLY A 444 8.93 9.42 22.10
N PHE A 445 9.86 9.13 21.21
CA PHE A 445 10.33 7.77 20.94
C PHE A 445 11.84 7.71 20.77
N THR A 446 12.40 6.55 21.09
CA THR A 446 13.79 6.23 20.78
C THR A 446 13.93 4.75 20.47
N GLN A 447 14.84 4.43 19.57
CA GLN A 447 15.18 3.08 19.16
C GLN A 447 16.69 2.98 19.00
N ALA A 448 17.28 1.89 19.51
CA ALA A 448 18.66 1.52 19.27
C ALA A 448 18.70 0.31 18.34
N GLU A 449 19.59 0.35 17.37
CA GLU A 449 19.95 -0.75 16.49
C GLU A 449 21.40 -1.11 16.73
N ALA A 450 21.68 -2.37 17.06
CA ALA A 450 23.01 -2.85 17.33
C ALA A 450 23.40 -3.99 16.36
N LYS A 451 24.62 -3.88 15.79
CA LYS A 451 25.25 -4.92 14.97
C LYS A 451 26.56 -5.38 15.68
N PRO A 452 26.45 -6.11 16.80
CA PRO A 452 27.64 -6.52 17.56
C PRO A 452 28.55 -7.47 16.79
N PHE A 453 28.02 -8.14 15.77
CA PHE A 453 28.72 -9.00 14.82
C PHE A 453 28.19 -8.75 13.42
N GLU A 454 28.99 -8.97 12.38
CA GLU A 454 28.63 -8.72 10.97
C GLU A 454 27.29 -9.36 10.54
N ARG A 455 26.96 -10.53 11.09
CA ARG A 455 25.80 -11.33 10.75
C ARG A 455 24.64 -11.27 11.74
N PHE A 456 24.74 -10.43 12.75
CA PHE A 456 23.71 -10.34 13.80
C PHE A 456 23.29 -8.91 14.03
N LYS A 457 21.99 -8.66 14.02
CA LYS A 457 21.37 -7.35 14.27
C LYS A 457 20.33 -7.50 15.38
N ALA A 458 20.35 -6.58 16.32
CA ALA A 458 19.34 -6.44 17.37
C ALA A 458 18.75 -5.05 17.36
N VAL A 459 17.47 -4.94 17.65
CA VAL A 459 16.71 -3.69 17.71
C VAL A 459 15.93 -3.65 19.02
N ALA A 460 15.97 -2.50 19.72
CA ALA A 460 15.12 -2.26 20.87
C ALA A 460 14.64 -0.80 20.87
N GLY A 461 13.38 -0.58 21.19
CA GLY A 461 12.80 0.75 21.16
C GLY A 461 11.71 0.94 22.19
N VAL A 462 11.49 2.22 22.55
CA VAL A 462 10.47 2.68 23.46
C VAL A 462 9.81 3.96 22.92
N ARG A 463 8.51 4.07 23.13
CA ARG A 463 7.70 5.27 22.89
C ARG A 463 6.90 5.59 24.14
N ILE A 464 6.78 6.85 24.45
CA ILE A 464 5.89 7.37 25.48
C ILE A 464 4.89 8.27 24.78
N GLU A 465 3.62 8.00 24.97
CA GLU A 465 2.53 8.68 24.27
C GLU A 465 1.50 9.25 25.26
N SER A 466 1.05 10.47 24.97
CA SER A 466 0.00 11.17 25.71
C SER A 466 -1.09 11.62 24.74
N TYR A 467 -2.33 11.32 25.04
CA TYR A 467 -3.49 11.71 24.22
C TYR A 467 -4.48 12.48 25.06
N SER A 468 -5.11 13.49 24.47
CA SER A 468 -6.23 14.19 25.06
C SER A 468 -7.30 14.51 24.02
N LEU A 469 -8.55 14.39 24.41
CA LEU A 469 -9.74 14.74 23.63
C LEU A 469 -10.58 15.74 24.43
N ASP A 470 -10.86 16.90 23.84
CA ASP A 470 -11.59 18.00 24.49
C ASP A 470 -11.02 18.41 25.86
N ARG A 471 -9.69 18.38 25.97
CA ARG A 471 -8.91 18.63 27.21
C ARG A 471 -9.05 17.54 28.30
N ILE A 472 -9.71 16.42 27.98
CA ILE A 472 -9.71 15.24 28.85
C ILE A 472 -8.50 14.42 28.48
N HIS A 473 -7.60 14.20 29.45
CA HIS A 473 -6.35 13.47 29.23
C HIS A 473 -6.50 12.00 29.53
N ASP A 474 -6.08 11.16 28.61
CA ASP A 474 -5.88 9.74 28.85
C ASP A 474 -4.60 9.48 29.64
N LYS A 475 -4.42 8.26 30.12
CA LYS A 475 -3.19 7.84 30.79
C LYS A 475 -2.02 7.87 29.81
N ILE A 476 -0.84 8.28 30.30
CA ILE A 476 0.41 8.15 29.54
C ILE A 476 0.72 6.67 29.32
N VAL A 477 1.03 6.29 28.09
CA VAL A 477 1.25 4.88 27.71
C VAL A 477 2.69 4.70 27.24
N PRO A 478 3.49 3.88 27.96
CA PRO A 478 4.76 3.39 27.47
C PRO A 478 4.55 2.19 26.54
N ILE A 479 5.23 2.17 25.39
CA ILE A 479 5.12 1.15 24.34
C ILE A 479 6.54 0.66 24.02
N PHE A 480 6.76 -0.66 23.97
CA PHE A 480 8.06 -1.28 23.76
C PHE A 480 8.07 -2.15 22.51
N ARG A 481 9.25 -2.23 21.87
CA ARG A 481 9.55 -3.22 20.83
C ARG A 481 10.95 -3.77 20.99
N ALA A 482 11.15 -5.02 20.56
CA ALA A 482 12.44 -5.64 20.44
C ALA A 482 12.45 -6.58 19.24
N GLY A 483 13.61 -6.78 18.64
CA GLY A 483 13.75 -7.72 17.54
C GLY A 483 15.20 -8.10 17.28
N VAL A 484 15.37 -9.26 16.68
CA VAL A 484 16.68 -9.76 16.26
C VAL A 484 16.60 -10.31 14.84
N ASN A 485 17.69 -10.17 14.11
CA ASN A 485 17.90 -10.82 12.84
C ASN A 485 19.30 -11.43 12.82
N TRP A 486 19.40 -12.69 12.40
CA TRP A 486 20.65 -13.41 12.28
C TRP A 486 20.79 -14.02 10.90
N GLN A 487 21.82 -13.61 10.18
CA GLN A 487 22.23 -14.27 8.93
C GLN A 487 22.97 -15.59 9.25
N ALA A 488 22.18 -16.65 9.41
CA ALA A 488 22.70 -17.97 9.79
C ALA A 488 23.56 -18.62 8.69
N ALA A 489 23.29 -18.30 7.42
CA ALA A 489 24.10 -18.66 6.27
C ALA A 489 24.06 -17.53 5.23
N GLU A 490 24.81 -17.65 4.14
CA GLU A 490 24.96 -16.59 3.13
C GLU A 490 23.61 -16.04 2.62
N PHE A 491 22.60 -16.90 2.50
CA PHE A 491 21.27 -16.55 2.01
C PHE A 491 20.14 -16.99 2.96
N THR A 492 20.47 -17.24 4.24
CA THR A 492 19.50 -17.68 5.26
C THR A 492 19.47 -16.68 6.40
N PHE A 493 18.31 -16.07 6.60
CA PHE A 493 18.09 -15.07 7.65
C PHE A 493 17.01 -15.56 8.60
N LEU A 494 17.35 -15.63 9.89
CA LEU A 494 16.42 -15.96 10.98
C LEU A 494 16.06 -14.66 11.68
N ARG A 495 14.78 -14.48 11.95
CA ARG A 495 14.30 -13.30 12.66
C ARG A 495 13.35 -13.67 13.79
N ALA A 496 13.35 -12.83 14.81
CA ALA A 496 12.32 -12.86 15.85
C ALA A 496 12.03 -11.43 16.31
N SER A 497 10.77 -11.15 16.59
CA SER A 497 10.34 -9.83 17.05
C SER A 497 9.25 -9.91 18.10
N PHE A 498 9.19 -8.87 18.91
CA PHE A 498 8.13 -8.53 19.85
C PHE A 498 7.81 -7.06 19.72
N GLY A 499 6.54 -6.71 19.67
CA GLY A 499 6.09 -5.33 19.65
C GLY A 499 4.78 -5.15 20.38
N GLN A 500 4.67 -4.03 21.10
CA GLN A 500 3.42 -3.57 21.67
C GLN A 500 2.75 -2.56 20.75
N GLY A 501 1.43 -2.55 20.78
CA GLY A 501 0.61 -1.61 20.04
C GLY A 501 -0.44 -0.96 20.95
N TYR A 502 -0.84 0.22 20.55
CA TYR A 502 -1.82 1.03 21.26
C TYR A 502 -2.64 1.84 20.25
N ARG A 503 -3.92 2.00 20.52
CA ARG A 503 -4.80 2.85 19.72
C ARG A 503 -5.84 3.53 20.61
N TYR A 504 -5.90 4.86 20.57
CA TYR A 504 -7.01 5.59 21.16
C TYR A 504 -8.24 5.55 20.22
N PRO A 505 -9.47 5.63 20.79
CA PRO A 505 -10.69 5.66 19.99
C PRO A 505 -10.73 6.89 19.09
N SER A 506 -11.24 6.72 17.88
CA SER A 506 -11.55 7.85 17.00
C SER A 506 -12.75 8.66 17.51
N ILE A 507 -12.89 9.90 17.03
CA ILE A 507 -14.05 10.74 17.34
C ILE A 507 -15.35 10.05 16.91
N ALA A 508 -15.35 9.41 15.73
CA ALA A 508 -16.50 8.66 15.23
C ALA A 508 -16.89 7.49 16.14
N GLU A 509 -15.92 6.71 16.65
CA GLU A 509 -16.22 5.61 17.56
C GLU A 509 -16.85 6.09 18.87
N LYS A 510 -16.46 7.26 19.37
CA LYS A 510 -17.03 7.83 20.60
C LYS A 510 -18.37 8.52 20.40
N TYR A 511 -18.52 9.27 19.31
CA TYR A 511 -19.57 10.29 19.22
C TYR A 511 -20.50 10.15 18.01
N ALA A 512 -20.26 9.18 17.11
CA ALA A 512 -21.15 9.01 15.96
C ALA A 512 -22.59 8.79 16.40
N SER A 513 -23.49 9.65 15.92
CA SER A 513 -24.93 9.62 16.22
C SER A 513 -25.70 9.87 14.93
N THR A 514 -26.24 8.81 14.33
CA THR A 514 -26.97 8.92 13.05
C THR A 514 -27.95 7.77 12.87
N THR A 515 -28.83 7.96 11.90
CA THR A 515 -29.68 6.89 11.39
C THR A 515 -29.58 6.86 9.86
N MET A 516 -29.22 5.73 9.30
CA MET A 516 -29.16 5.48 7.87
C MET A 516 -30.06 4.31 7.50
N GLY A 517 -31.21 4.59 6.89
CA GLY A 517 -32.25 3.59 6.68
C GLY A 517 -32.76 3.04 8.03
N SER A 518 -32.65 1.74 8.24
CA SER A 518 -32.99 1.05 9.49
C SER A 518 -31.81 0.94 10.47
N ILE A 519 -30.61 1.40 10.08
CA ILE A 519 -29.42 1.30 10.90
C ILE A 519 -29.29 2.56 11.75
N LYS A 520 -29.34 2.40 13.08
CA LYS A 520 -29.06 3.46 14.06
C LYS A 520 -27.67 3.26 14.62
N ILE A 521 -26.87 4.33 14.68
CA ILE A 521 -25.57 4.36 15.37
C ILE A 521 -25.74 5.20 16.63
N ILE A 522 -25.34 4.64 17.76
CA ILE A 522 -25.51 5.21 19.10
C ILE A 522 -24.12 5.57 19.64
N PRO A 523 -23.90 6.79 20.13
CA PRO A 523 -22.62 7.23 20.66
C PRO A 523 -22.26 6.49 21.96
N ASN A 524 -20.92 6.34 22.20
CA ASN A 524 -20.38 5.82 23.44
C ASN A 524 -19.14 6.61 23.87
N PRO A 525 -19.28 7.72 24.59
CA PRO A 525 -18.15 8.51 25.06
C PRO A 525 -17.20 7.75 26.02
N ASP A 526 -17.70 6.69 26.67
CA ASP A 526 -16.99 5.98 27.72
C ASP A 526 -16.03 4.88 27.22
N ILE A 527 -15.94 4.65 25.88
CA ILE A 527 -14.99 3.68 25.35
C ILE A 527 -13.56 4.09 25.67
N VAL A 528 -12.76 3.09 26.06
CA VAL A 528 -11.36 3.26 26.42
C VAL A 528 -10.43 2.86 25.28
N PRO A 529 -9.16 3.31 25.27
CA PRO A 529 -8.18 2.90 24.30
C PRO A 529 -7.94 1.38 24.27
N GLU A 530 -7.71 0.84 23.09
CA GLU A 530 -7.30 -0.55 22.92
C GLU A 530 -5.77 -0.69 22.90
N SER A 531 -5.30 -1.83 23.36
CA SER A 531 -3.88 -2.17 23.37
C SER A 531 -3.66 -3.61 22.93
N GLY A 532 -2.45 -3.93 22.55
CA GLY A 532 -2.10 -5.29 22.18
C GLY A 532 -0.60 -5.48 22.10
N TRP A 533 -0.20 -6.70 21.85
CA TRP A 533 1.18 -7.04 21.54
C TRP A 533 1.22 -8.16 20.50
N SER A 534 2.26 -8.16 19.73
CA SER A 534 2.53 -9.22 18.77
C SER A 534 3.95 -9.76 18.92
N THR A 535 4.11 -11.04 18.60
CA THR A 535 5.41 -11.66 18.44
C THR A 535 5.45 -12.47 17.17
N GLU A 536 6.63 -12.55 16.57
CA GLU A 536 6.87 -13.29 15.34
C GLU A 536 8.21 -13.99 15.41
N ALA A 537 8.29 -15.17 14.79
CA ALA A 537 9.53 -15.84 14.44
C ALA A 537 9.47 -16.26 12.98
N GLY A 538 10.55 -16.05 12.22
CA GLY A 538 10.55 -16.34 10.79
C GLY A 538 11.91 -16.68 10.22
N VAL A 539 11.90 -17.27 9.02
CA VAL A 539 13.07 -17.57 8.23
C VAL A 539 12.86 -17.08 6.80
N LYS A 540 13.79 -16.27 6.32
CA LYS A 540 13.89 -15.88 4.92
C LYS A 540 15.05 -16.61 4.28
N GLN A 541 14.78 -17.32 3.19
CA GLN A 541 15.73 -18.15 2.48
C GLN A 541 15.83 -17.72 1.02
N GLY A 542 17.00 -17.31 0.58
CA GLY A 542 17.30 -17.19 -0.83
C GLY A 542 17.45 -18.56 -1.49
N LEU A 543 16.88 -18.72 -2.66
CA LEU A 543 16.79 -19.97 -3.38
C LEU A 543 17.51 -19.88 -4.72
N MET A 544 18.29 -20.93 -5.04
CA MET A 544 18.91 -21.09 -6.34
C MET A 544 18.90 -22.58 -6.75
N PHE A 545 18.16 -22.89 -7.82
CA PHE A 545 18.03 -24.23 -8.38
C PHE A 545 18.39 -24.19 -9.89
N GLY A 546 19.64 -24.37 -10.22
CA GLY A 546 20.16 -24.21 -11.59
C GLY A 546 19.97 -22.76 -12.07
N LYS A 547 19.08 -22.56 -13.07
CA LYS A 547 18.75 -21.22 -13.62
C LYS A 547 17.49 -20.59 -12.97
N ILE A 548 16.93 -21.17 -11.95
CA ILE A 548 15.83 -20.60 -11.17
C ILE A 548 16.44 -19.89 -9.96
N THR A 549 16.13 -18.62 -9.80
CA THR A 549 16.52 -17.82 -8.63
C THR A 549 15.28 -17.28 -7.93
N GLY A 550 15.36 -17.02 -6.65
CA GLY A 550 14.26 -16.45 -5.91
C GLY A 550 14.46 -16.51 -4.41
N GLU A 551 13.35 -16.38 -3.69
CA GLU A 551 13.33 -16.44 -2.24
C GLU A 551 12.07 -17.13 -1.72
N ALA A 552 12.12 -17.58 -0.48
CA ALA A 552 10.98 -18.01 0.30
C ALA A 552 11.07 -17.42 1.71
N ASP A 553 9.94 -17.06 2.27
CA ASP A 553 9.80 -16.53 3.61
C ASP A 553 8.73 -17.33 4.36
N LEU A 554 9.07 -17.86 5.52
CA LEU A 554 8.16 -18.56 6.40
C LEU A 554 8.14 -17.84 7.75
N SER A 555 6.95 -17.50 8.23
CA SER A 555 6.77 -16.86 9.51
C SER A 555 5.66 -17.50 10.34
N PHE A 556 5.85 -17.49 11.66
CA PHE A 556 4.86 -17.85 12.66
C PHE A 556 4.61 -16.62 13.52
N PHE A 557 3.36 -16.29 13.74
CA PHE A 557 2.99 -15.10 14.47
C PHE A 557 1.91 -15.35 15.52
N PHE A 558 1.94 -14.52 16.55
CA PHE A 558 0.96 -14.48 17.62
C PHE A 558 0.64 -13.02 17.93
N LEU A 559 -0.64 -12.71 18.02
CA LEU A 559 -1.18 -11.39 18.34
C LEU A 559 -2.20 -11.54 19.47
N GLN A 560 -2.11 -10.70 20.50
CA GLN A 560 -3.13 -10.59 21.54
C GLN A 560 -3.56 -9.13 21.70
N ASN A 561 -4.85 -8.87 21.61
CA ASN A 561 -5.44 -7.56 21.85
C ASN A 561 -6.25 -7.57 23.14
N LYS A 562 -6.33 -6.40 23.77
CA LYS A 562 -7.11 -6.09 24.96
C LYS A 562 -7.96 -4.85 24.71
N ASP A 563 -9.18 -4.85 25.24
CA ASP A 563 -10.14 -3.74 25.14
C ASP A 563 -10.43 -3.36 23.69
N MET A 564 -10.48 -4.36 22.78
CA MET A 564 -10.67 -4.15 21.34
C MET A 564 -12.00 -3.43 21.08
N ILE A 565 -11.98 -2.33 20.30
CA ILE A 565 -13.16 -1.53 19.99
C ILE A 565 -13.87 -2.15 18.78
N GLU A 566 -15.10 -2.59 18.96
CA GLU A 566 -15.95 -3.11 17.88
C GLU A 566 -17.38 -2.54 18.01
N PHE A 567 -18.06 -2.36 16.88
CA PHE A 567 -19.48 -2.00 16.89
C PHE A 567 -20.30 -3.25 17.18
N GLN A 568 -21.15 -3.15 18.18
CA GLN A 568 -22.06 -4.22 18.58
C GLN A 568 -23.52 -3.74 18.44
N PHE A 569 -24.36 -4.57 17.82
CA PHE A 569 -25.78 -4.35 17.78
C PHE A 569 -26.41 -4.79 19.11
N GLY A 570 -27.30 -3.97 19.64
CA GLY A 570 -27.94 -4.25 20.92
C GLY A 570 -29.07 -3.28 21.26
N LEU A 571 -29.69 -3.54 22.41
CA LEU A 571 -30.68 -2.63 23.04
C LEU A 571 -29.97 -1.78 24.10
N TYR A 572 -29.88 -0.50 23.87
CA TYR A 572 -29.24 0.47 24.71
C TYR A 572 -30.29 1.43 25.31
N PRO A 573 -29.94 2.26 26.30
CA PRO A 573 -30.92 3.25 26.85
C PRO A 573 -31.50 4.17 25.79
N GLU A 574 -30.73 4.49 24.74
CA GLU A 574 -31.12 5.35 23.62
C GLU A 574 -31.93 4.60 22.53
N GLY A 575 -32.15 3.30 22.71
CA GLY A 575 -32.88 2.43 21.80
C GLY A 575 -32.03 1.33 21.18
N GLU A 576 -32.59 0.64 20.18
CA GLU A 576 -31.91 -0.43 19.45
C GLU A 576 -30.99 0.16 18.37
N GLY A 577 -29.76 -0.35 18.25
CA GLY A 577 -28.79 0.11 17.24
C GLY A 577 -27.39 -0.46 17.42
N PHE A 578 -26.47 0.03 16.59
CA PHE A 578 -25.04 -0.27 16.70
C PHE A 578 -24.36 0.76 17.63
N ARG A 579 -23.48 0.28 18.48
CA ARG A 579 -22.70 1.10 19.41
C ARG A 579 -21.28 0.58 19.47
N ALA A 580 -20.29 1.46 19.37
CA ALA A 580 -18.87 1.08 19.59
C ALA A 580 -18.67 0.72 21.06
N THR A 581 -18.11 -0.45 21.34
CA THR A 581 -17.88 -0.97 22.69
C THR A 581 -16.50 -1.61 22.76
N ASN A 582 -15.89 -1.62 23.95
CA ASN A 582 -14.73 -2.44 24.20
C ASN A 582 -15.19 -3.89 24.44
N VAL A 583 -14.78 -4.78 23.55
CA VAL A 583 -15.04 -6.20 23.66
C VAL A 583 -13.93 -6.89 24.45
N GLU A 584 -14.15 -8.16 24.83
CA GLU A 584 -13.15 -8.95 25.52
C GLU A 584 -11.84 -9.09 24.73
N GLN A 585 -10.84 -9.66 25.37
CA GLN A 585 -9.54 -9.88 24.75
C GLN A 585 -9.64 -10.84 23.55
N SER A 586 -8.80 -10.63 22.57
CA SER A 586 -8.71 -11.50 21.39
C SER A 586 -7.31 -12.05 21.20
N ARG A 587 -7.24 -13.23 20.59
CA ARG A 587 -5.99 -13.86 20.15
C ARG A 587 -6.08 -14.24 18.70
N VAL A 588 -5.01 -13.94 17.96
CA VAL A 588 -4.82 -14.43 16.60
C VAL A 588 -3.43 -15.04 16.51
N TYR A 589 -3.36 -16.28 16.09
CA TYR A 589 -2.08 -16.93 15.82
C TYR A 589 -2.15 -17.68 14.49
N GLY A 590 -1.00 -17.86 13.87
CA GLY A 590 -0.96 -18.47 12.56
C GLY A 590 0.43 -18.60 11.98
N SER A 591 0.44 -18.97 10.71
CA SER A 591 1.64 -19.09 9.91
C SER A 591 1.42 -18.49 8.52
N GLU A 592 2.50 -18.01 7.94
CA GLU A 592 2.51 -17.43 6.60
C GLU A 592 3.72 -17.95 5.85
N ILE A 593 3.53 -18.36 4.61
CA ILE A 593 4.58 -18.70 3.67
C ILE A 593 4.42 -17.84 2.43
N GLU A 594 5.53 -17.25 1.98
CA GLU A 594 5.61 -16.47 0.77
C GLU A 594 6.79 -16.95 -0.07
N PHE A 595 6.70 -16.81 -1.37
CA PHE A 595 7.80 -17.13 -2.27
C PHE A 595 7.74 -16.28 -3.54
N SER A 596 8.92 -16.07 -4.12
CA SER A 596 9.09 -15.46 -5.44
C SER A 596 10.20 -16.19 -6.18
N LEU A 597 9.91 -16.66 -7.38
CA LEU A 597 10.81 -17.41 -8.22
C LEU A 597 10.85 -16.79 -9.61
N VAL A 598 12.04 -16.65 -10.16
CA VAL A 598 12.28 -16.09 -11.50
C VAL A 598 13.12 -17.05 -12.31
N ARG A 599 12.79 -17.20 -13.59
CA ARG A 599 13.60 -17.95 -14.56
C ARG A 599 13.55 -17.30 -15.93
N THR A 600 14.70 -17.32 -16.63
CA THR A 600 14.82 -16.89 -18.02
C THR A 600 15.13 -18.08 -18.92
N PHE A 601 14.38 -18.24 -20.01
CA PHE A 601 14.53 -19.27 -21.04
C PHE A 601 14.73 -18.60 -22.41
N GLY A 602 15.96 -18.37 -22.82
CA GLY A 602 16.21 -17.58 -24.02
C GLY A 602 15.58 -16.17 -23.91
N GLU A 603 14.68 -15.85 -24.83
CA GLU A 603 13.93 -14.57 -24.81
C GLU A 603 12.70 -14.56 -23.88
N PHE A 604 12.35 -15.69 -23.29
CA PHE A 604 11.21 -15.79 -22.39
C PHE A 604 11.64 -15.70 -20.94
N LYS A 605 11.17 -14.66 -20.25
CA LYS A 605 11.34 -14.48 -18.81
C LYS A 605 10.04 -14.80 -18.11
N THR A 606 10.06 -15.63 -17.06
CA THR A 606 8.89 -15.93 -16.24
C THR A 606 9.18 -15.68 -14.77
N SER A 607 8.17 -15.22 -14.05
CA SER A 607 8.16 -15.15 -12.60
C SER A 607 6.91 -15.81 -12.04
N VAL A 608 7.09 -16.51 -10.93
CA VAL A 608 5.99 -17.09 -10.14
C VAL A 608 6.18 -16.62 -8.72
N SER A 609 5.18 -15.92 -8.20
CA SER A 609 5.19 -15.46 -6.81
C SER A 609 3.86 -15.78 -6.15
N GLY A 610 3.87 -15.96 -4.85
CA GLY A 610 2.64 -16.21 -4.13
C GLY A 610 2.85 -16.34 -2.64
N GLY A 611 1.75 -16.45 -1.92
CA GLY A 611 1.77 -16.65 -0.50
C GLY A 611 0.49 -17.29 0.00
N TYR A 612 0.61 -17.93 1.13
CA TYR A 612 -0.50 -18.54 1.85
C TYR A 612 -0.40 -18.20 3.33
N THR A 613 -1.52 -17.76 3.89
CA THR A 613 -1.63 -17.41 5.31
C THR A 613 -2.73 -18.27 5.96
N PHE A 614 -2.36 -18.89 7.05
CA PHE A 614 -3.28 -19.52 7.98
C PHE A 614 -3.41 -18.66 9.23
N THR A 615 -4.66 -18.41 9.68
CA THR A 615 -4.96 -17.67 10.90
C THR A 615 -5.99 -18.40 11.76
N TYR A 616 -5.84 -18.31 13.08
CA TYR A 616 -6.80 -18.80 14.05
C TYR A 616 -7.24 -17.65 14.96
N PRO A 617 -8.26 -16.88 14.55
CA PRO A 617 -8.73 -15.68 15.26
C PRO A 617 -9.87 -16.02 16.22
N VAL A 618 -9.63 -15.96 17.53
CA VAL A 618 -10.60 -16.35 18.57
C VAL A 618 -10.68 -15.30 19.66
N GLU A 619 -11.80 -15.27 20.38
CA GLU A 619 -11.93 -14.57 21.64
C GLU A 619 -11.10 -15.27 22.72
N PHE A 620 -10.59 -14.48 23.64
CA PHE A 620 -9.78 -14.95 24.75
C PHE A 620 -10.39 -14.51 26.08
N ASN A 621 -10.67 -15.47 26.96
CA ASN A 621 -11.17 -15.17 28.29
C ASN A 621 -9.98 -15.04 29.27
N SER A 622 -9.75 -13.83 29.74
CA SER A 622 -8.65 -13.51 30.66
C SER A 622 -8.80 -14.09 32.05
N LEU A 623 -10.04 -14.33 32.52
CA LEU A 623 -10.30 -14.90 33.85
C LEU A 623 -9.92 -16.36 33.89
N THR A 624 -10.23 -17.11 32.84
CA THR A 624 -9.90 -18.55 32.75
C THR A 624 -8.54 -18.82 32.12
N ASN A 625 -7.91 -17.79 31.54
CA ASN A 625 -6.68 -17.86 30.74
C ASN A 625 -6.77 -18.88 29.58
N LYS A 626 -7.94 -18.97 28.95
CA LYS A 626 -8.21 -19.89 27.83
C LYS A 626 -8.81 -19.19 26.63
N ASN A 627 -8.53 -19.72 25.44
CA ASN A 627 -9.28 -19.33 24.25
C ASN A 627 -10.72 -19.83 24.40
N THR A 628 -11.67 -19.07 23.91
CA THR A 628 -13.05 -19.51 23.75
C THR A 628 -13.20 -20.28 22.43
N ASP A 629 -14.37 -20.88 22.22
CA ASP A 629 -14.72 -21.52 20.94
C ASP A 629 -15.34 -20.50 19.94
N ILE A 630 -15.35 -19.21 20.31
CA ILE A 630 -15.95 -18.14 19.51
C ILE A 630 -14.88 -17.55 18.59
N TYR A 631 -15.14 -17.61 17.28
CA TYR A 631 -14.31 -16.93 16.31
C TYR A 631 -14.64 -15.44 16.25
N LEU A 632 -13.59 -14.63 16.06
CA LEU A 632 -13.74 -13.20 15.83
C LEU A 632 -14.53 -12.94 14.53
N LYS A 633 -15.40 -11.91 14.56
CA LYS A 633 -16.26 -11.55 13.42
C LYS A 633 -15.43 -11.05 12.23
N TYR A 634 -15.92 -11.31 11.00
CA TYR A 634 -15.33 -10.82 9.75
C TYR A 634 -13.88 -11.24 9.53
N ARG A 635 -13.52 -12.46 9.96
CA ARG A 635 -12.19 -13.07 9.72
C ARG A 635 -12.34 -14.40 8.99
N ARG A 636 -11.25 -14.77 8.32
CA ARG A 636 -11.13 -16.03 7.57
C ARG A 636 -9.95 -16.84 8.10
N LYS A 637 -9.99 -18.18 7.96
CA LYS A 637 -8.87 -19.03 8.37
C LYS A 637 -7.75 -19.11 7.33
N HIS A 638 -8.11 -19.14 6.07
CA HIS A 638 -7.18 -19.41 4.99
C HIS A 638 -7.28 -18.31 3.94
N SER A 639 -6.15 -17.79 3.54
CA SER A 639 -6.02 -16.89 2.40
C SER A 639 -4.79 -17.25 1.58
N GLY A 640 -4.90 -17.17 0.27
CA GLY A 640 -3.80 -17.44 -0.64
C GLY A 640 -3.86 -16.55 -1.86
N VAL A 641 -2.68 -16.20 -2.36
CA VAL A 641 -2.48 -15.49 -3.62
C VAL A 641 -1.41 -16.19 -4.43
N LEU A 642 -1.55 -16.23 -5.76
CA LEU A 642 -0.57 -16.77 -6.68
C LEU A 642 -0.57 -15.91 -7.94
N SER A 643 0.60 -15.41 -8.32
CA SER A 643 0.82 -14.63 -9.54
C SER A 643 1.83 -15.33 -10.42
N ILE A 644 1.50 -15.46 -11.70
CA ILE A 644 2.37 -16.02 -12.74
C ILE A 644 2.49 -14.97 -13.83
N ASN A 645 3.69 -14.50 -14.10
CA ASN A 645 3.95 -13.52 -15.13
C ASN A 645 4.97 -14.05 -16.14
N GLY A 646 4.79 -13.71 -17.40
CA GLY A 646 5.69 -14.06 -18.48
C GLY A 646 5.90 -12.88 -19.42
N THR A 647 7.16 -12.65 -19.80
CA THR A 647 7.55 -11.66 -20.81
C THR A 647 8.24 -12.39 -21.96
N TRP A 648 7.74 -12.19 -23.16
CA TRP A 648 8.35 -12.70 -24.39
C TRP A 648 8.44 -11.59 -25.44
N ARG A 649 9.66 -11.11 -25.69
CA ARG A 649 9.90 -9.99 -26.61
C ARG A 649 9.10 -8.76 -26.21
N LYS A 650 8.04 -8.43 -27.00
CA LYS A 650 7.16 -7.27 -26.81
C LYS A 650 5.85 -7.60 -26.09
N ILE A 651 5.66 -8.85 -25.68
CA ILE A 651 4.44 -9.33 -25.04
C ILE A 651 4.72 -9.60 -23.57
N ASP A 652 3.92 -9.00 -22.71
CA ASP A 652 3.85 -9.30 -21.29
C ASP A 652 2.47 -9.93 -21.02
N ALA A 653 2.42 -11.01 -20.22
CA ALA A 653 1.16 -11.63 -19.83
C ALA A 653 1.22 -12.10 -18.39
N GLY A 654 0.09 -12.03 -17.68
CA GLY A 654 -0.01 -12.42 -16.29
C GLY A 654 -1.33 -13.09 -15.94
N LEU A 655 -1.26 -13.94 -14.90
CA LEU A 655 -2.41 -14.57 -14.25
C LEU A 655 -2.27 -14.38 -12.75
N ASN A 656 -3.33 -13.92 -12.07
CA ASN A 656 -3.38 -13.75 -10.64
C ASN A 656 -4.57 -14.53 -10.07
N LEU A 657 -4.29 -15.42 -9.14
CA LEU A 657 -5.28 -16.22 -8.42
C LEU A 657 -5.37 -15.74 -6.98
N TYR A 658 -6.57 -15.44 -6.53
CA TYR A 658 -6.90 -15.07 -5.15
C TYR A 658 -7.86 -16.11 -4.57
N ALA A 659 -7.50 -16.73 -3.46
CA ALA A 659 -8.33 -17.70 -2.78
C ALA A 659 -8.56 -17.29 -1.33
N ARG A 660 -9.79 -17.35 -0.87
CA ARG A 660 -10.21 -17.01 0.49
C ARG A 660 -11.19 -18.07 1.01
N SER A 661 -10.97 -18.53 2.25
CA SER A 661 -11.94 -19.41 2.91
C SER A 661 -13.20 -18.65 3.31
N LYS A 662 -14.21 -19.35 3.80
CA LYS A 662 -15.43 -18.74 4.34
C LYS A 662 -15.12 -17.74 5.46
N VAL A 663 -15.97 -16.76 5.64
CA VAL A 663 -15.99 -15.89 6.83
C VAL A 663 -16.44 -16.71 8.02
N LEU A 664 -15.74 -16.59 9.16
CA LEU A 664 -15.93 -17.45 10.31
C LEU A 664 -17.18 -17.06 11.13
N ASN A 665 -17.37 -15.76 11.31
CA ASN A 665 -18.43 -15.20 12.13
C ASN A 665 -18.79 -13.79 11.63
N ILE A 666 -20.04 -13.36 11.84
CA ILE A 666 -20.54 -12.00 11.54
C ILE A 666 -21.47 -11.54 12.66
N ASP A 667 -21.96 -10.30 12.61
CA ASP A 667 -22.98 -9.83 13.54
C ASP A 667 -24.32 -10.56 13.34
N ASP A 668 -24.86 -11.11 14.42
CA ASP A 668 -26.11 -11.88 14.42
C ASP A 668 -27.31 -11.10 13.89
N VAL A 669 -27.28 -9.77 14.01
CA VAL A 669 -28.35 -8.90 13.50
C VAL A 669 -28.61 -9.10 12.00
N PHE A 670 -27.58 -9.41 11.21
CA PHE A 670 -27.77 -9.70 9.78
C PHE A 670 -28.41 -11.04 9.51
N LEU A 671 -28.33 -11.98 10.44
CA LEU A 671 -28.93 -13.32 10.34
C LEU A 671 -30.33 -13.41 10.97
N THR A 672 -30.63 -12.56 11.96
CA THR A 672 -31.84 -12.66 12.79
C THR A 672 -32.88 -11.61 12.50
N THR A 673 -32.52 -10.55 11.74
CA THR A 673 -33.42 -9.43 11.44
C THR A 673 -33.63 -9.26 9.94
N SER A 674 -34.57 -8.39 9.57
CA SER A 674 -34.83 -8.01 8.16
C SER A 674 -34.01 -6.80 7.67
N ILE A 675 -32.96 -6.41 8.39
CA ILE A 675 -32.07 -5.31 7.96
C ILE A 675 -31.53 -5.56 6.56
N LEU A 676 -31.09 -6.81 6.29
CA LEU A 676 -30.73 -7.29 4.96
C LEU A 676 -31.74 -8.36 4.50
N GLN A 677 -32.72 -7.97 3.71
CA GLN A 677 -33.79 -8.86 3.28
C GLN A 677 -33.25 -10.08 2.50
N GLY A 678 -33.58 -11.31 2.98
CA GLY A 678 -33.17 -12.58 2.39
C GLY A 678 -31.69 -12.95 2.64
N PHE A 679 -31.00 -12.22 3.52
CA PHE A 679 -29.56 -12.42 3.72
C PHE A 679 -29.24 -13.75 4.44
N ASN A 680 -30.05 -14.17 5.40
CA ASN A 680 -29.77 -15.38 6.16
C ASN A 680 -29.74 -16.63 5.24
N GLU A 681 -30.75 -16.81 4.40
CA GLU A 681 -30.82 -17.92 3.45
C GLU A 681 -29.68 -17.85 2.44
N TYR A 682 -29.36 -16.64 1.95
CA TYR A 682 -28.23 -16.42 1.07
C TYR A 682 -26.91 -16.82 1.76
N TRP A 683 -26.68 -16.35 2.97
CA TRP A 683 -25.47 -16.63 3.73
C TRP A 683 -25.24 -18.12 3.97
N GLN A 684 -26.27 -18.85 4.37
CA GLN A 684 -26.18 -20.29 4.62
C GLN A 684 -25.77 -21.07 3.36
N GLY A 685 -26.21 -20.63 2.18
CA GLY A 685 -25.89 -21.27 0.90
C GLY A 685 -24.57 -20.82 0.26
N HIS A 686 -24.09 -19.60 0.55
CA HIS A 686 -23.01 -18.98 -0.22
C HIS A 686 -21.74 -18.65 0.60
N ASN A 687 -21.75 -18.76 1.93
CA ASN A 687 -20.55 -18.56 2.74
C ASN A 687 -19.63 -19.79 2.70
N THR A 688 -19.13 -20.14 1.51
CA THR A 688 -18.24 -21.31 1.30
C THR A 688 -16.78 -20.96 1.07
N GLY A 689 -16.47 -19.67 0.96
CA GLY A 689 -15.20 -19.15 0.44
C GLY A 689 -15.24 -19.01 -1.09
N TYR A 690 -14.17 -18.47 -1.66
CA TYR A 690 -14.09 -18.24 -3.11
C TYR A 690 -12.67 -18.32 -3.65
N ALA A 691 -12.57 -18.56 -4.95
CA ALA A 691 -11.35 -18.36 -5.72
C ALA A 691 -11.68 -17.48 -6.94
N MET A 692 -10.87 -16.46 -7.15
CA MET A 692 -10.99 -15.48 -8.23
C MET A 692 -9.71 -15.49 -9.07
N LEU A 693 -9.86 -15.45 -10.39
CA LEU A 693 -8.75 -15.42 -11.34
C LEU A 693 -8.82 -14.14 -12.17
N ASP A 694 -7.72 -13.39 -12.18
CA ASP A 694 -7.51 -12.25 -13.07
C ASP A 694 -6.47 -12.59 -14.14
N ALA A 695 -6.61 -12.02 -15.32
CA ALA A 695 -5.68 -12.19 -16.43
C ALA A 695 -5.36 -10.85 -17.08
N ASN A 696 -4.10 -10.64 -17.44
CA ASN A 696 -3.66 -9.46 -18.17
C ASN A 696 -2.76 -9.83 -19.34
N MET A 697 -2.72 -8.99 -20.36
CA MET A 697 -1.82 -9.10 -21.50
C MET A 697 -1.49 -7.72 -22.04
N GLY A 698 -0.19 -7.43 -22.17
CA GLY A 698 0.34 -6.18 -22.71
C GLY A 698 1.15 -6.41 -23.98
N TYR A 699 1.12 -5.44 -24.89
CA TYR A 699 1.94 -5.40 -26.09
C TYR A 699 2.64 -4.05 -26.23
N LYS A 700 3.98 -4.06 -26.34
CA LYS A 700 4.82 -2.87 -26.50
C LYS A 700 4.80 -2.39 -27.94
N LEU A 701 4.18 -1.24 -28.16
CA LEU A 701 4.14 -0.51 -29.45
C LEU A 701 5.37 0.39 -29.55
N GLY A 702 6.48 -0.16 -30.05
CA GLY A 702 7.77 0.52 -30.02
C GLY A 702 8.37 0.55 -28.61
N GLU A 703 9.11 1.61 -28.28
CA GLU A 703 9.80 1.76 -26.97
C GLU A 703 9.00 2.57 -25.96
N LYS A 704 8.04 3.38 -26.43
CA LYS A 704 7.38 4.39 -25.62
C LYS A 704 5.93 4.07 -25.26
N PHE A 705 5.26 3.23 -26.02
CA PHE A 705 3.83 2.95 -25.83
C PHE A 705 3.58 1.49 -25.52
N THR A 706 2.58 1.24 -24.71
CA THR A 706 2.06 -0.10 -24.41
C THR A 706 0.54 -0.08 -24.51
N ILE A 707 -0.03 -1.04 -25.21
CA ILE A 707 -1.46 -1.34 -25.16
C ILE A 707 -1.65 -2.61 -24.33
N SER A 708 -2.57 -2.59 -23.39
CA SER A 708 -2.83 -3.74 -22.52
C SER A 708 -4.31 -3.99 -22.31
N LEU A 709 -4.66 -5.25 -22.19
CA LEU A 709 -5.97 -5.76 -21.87
C LEU A 709 -5.92 -6.45 -20.51
N THR A 710 -6.85 -6.15 -19.63
CA THR A 710 -7.03 -6.83 -18.36
C THR A 710 -8.46 -7.36 -18.23
N VAL A 711 -8.57 -8.57 -17.73
CA VAL A 711 -9.84 -9.20 -17.39
C VAL A 711 -9.80 -9.54 -15.90
N LYS A 712 -10.54 -8.81 -15.08
CA LYS A 712 -10.69 -9.11 -13.66
C LYS A 712 -11.86 -10.05 -13.45
N ASN A 713 -11.74 -10.94 -12.46
CA ASN A 713 -12.71 -11.97 -12.16
C ASN A 713 -13.10 -12.79 -13.42
N LEU A 714 -12.10 -13.34 -14.11
CA LEU A 714 -12.27 -14.08 -15.38
C LEU A 714 -13.33 -15.20 -15.29
N THR A 715 -13.41 -15.87 -14.15
CA THR A 715 -14.36 -16.97 -13.89
C THR A 715 -15.77 -16.46 -13.58
N ASN A 716 -15.97 -15.14 -13.46
CA ASN A 716 -17.23 -14.52 -13.02
C ASN A 716 -17.72 -15.12 -11.68
N THR A 717 -16.77 -15.31 -10.75
CA THR A 717 -17.04 -15.84 -9.42
C THR A 717 -17.87 -14.82 -8.64
N GLU A 718 -18.94 -15.29 -8.02
CA GLU A 718 -19.72 -14.52 -7.07
C GLU A 718 -19.05 -14.58 -5.70
N TYR A 719 -18.75 -13.44 -5.13
CA TYR A 719 -18.15 -13.34 -3.81
C TYR A 719 -18.60 -12.07 -3.11
N MET A 720 -18.46 -12.05 -1.80
CA MET A 720 -18.96 -10.99 -0.94
C MET A 720 -17.84 -10.44 -0.03
N GLY A 721 -17.80 -9.14 0.12
CA GLY A 721 -17.00 -8.44 1.11
C GLY A 721 -17.64 -8.54 2.49
N ARG A 722 -18.30 -7.49 2.96
CA ARG A 722 -19.15 -7.51 4.17
C ARG A 722 -20.55 -8.02 3.87
N PRO A 723 -21.40 -8.25 4.90
CA PRO A 723 -22.80 -8.66 4.68
C PRO A 723 -23.55 -7.76 3.70
N GLY A 724 -24.15 -8.37 2.67
CA GLY A 724 -24.91 -7.69 1.62
C GLY A 724 -24.07 -6.95 0.57
N ASP A 725 -22.75 -7.05 0.62
CA ASP A 725 -21.82 -6.34 -0.28
C ASP A 725 -21.23 -7.31 -1.32
N ILE A 726 -22.03 -7.65 -2.34
CA ILE A 726 -21.59 -8.46 -3.48
C ILE A 726 -20.54 -7.65 -4.26
N GLN A 727 -19.40 -8.27 -4.50
CA GLN A 727 -18.23 -7.67 -5.14
C GLN A 727 -18.32 -7.73 -6.68
N PRO A 728 -17.46 -6.99 -7.42
CA PRO A 728 -17.55 -6.86 -8.86
C PRO A 728 -17.54 -8.20 -9.61
N GLN A 729 -18.48 -8.35 -10.51
CA GLN A 729 -18.48 -9.42 -11.51
C GLN A 729 -17.32 -9.23 -12.50
N ARG A 730 -17.13 -10.20 -13.41
CA ARG A 730 -16.12 -10.11 -14.47
C ARG A 730 -16.21 -8.77 -15.20
N ASN A 731 -15.07 -8.14 -15.38
CA ASN A 731 -14.94 -6.91 -16.14
C ASN A 731 -13.72 -6.94 -17.06
N PHE A 732 -13.78 -6.13 -18.10
CA PHE A 732 -12.73 -5.98 -19.09
C PHE A 732 -12.28 -4.52 -19.12
N SER A 733 -10.98 -4.30 -19.25
CA SER A 733 -10.45 -2.97 -19.50
C SER A 733 -9.33 -2.99 -20.54
N LEU A 734 -9.30 -1.98 -21.38
CA LEU A 734 -8.24 -1.70 -22.35
C LEU A 734 -7.54 -0.43 -21.95
N ARG A 735 -6.20 -0.48 -21.83
CA ARG A 735 -5.35 0.66 -21.46
C ARG A 735 -4.33 0.95 -22.54
N LEU A 736 -4.15 2.22 -22.87
CA LEU A 736 -3.03 2.74 -23.62
C LEU A 736 -2.15 3.55 -22.67
N ALA A 737 -0.90 3.15 -22.51
CA ALA A 737 0.08 3.83 -21.66
C ALA A 737 1.25 4.33 -22.50
N GLY A 738 1.84 5.46 -22.10
CA GLY A 738 3.04 6.05 -22.69
C GLY A 738 4.07 6.39 -21.63
N LYS A 739 5.36 6.18 -21.96
CA LYS A 739 6.51 6.54 -21.12
C LYS A 739 7.59 7.21 -21.96
N PHE A 740 8.07 8.36 -21.52
CA PHE A 740 9.04 9.22 -22.21
C PHE A 740 10.15 9.65 -21.26
#